data_13ac768c3e33b598017a3b5ceae57bc7
#
_entry.id   13ac768c3e33b598017a3b5ceae57bc7
#
_cell.length_a   1.000
_cell.length_b   1.000
_cell.length_c   1.000
_cell.angle_alpha   90.00
_cell.angle_beta   90.00
_cell.angle_gamma   90.00
#
_symmetry.space_group_name_H-M   'P 1'
#
loop_
_entity.id
_entity.type
_entity.pdbx_description
1 polymer ?
#
loop_
_entity_poly.entity_id
_entity_poly.type
_entity_poly.pdbx_seq_one_letter_code
_entity_poly.pdbx_strand_id
1 'polypeptide(L)'
;MPKMPNEEASTITGSDTYSTDERTLYDHADDDGYSHGRPSTELSEPGHDILESEDERERLLTKNEGIAGIFSKKGVKIGKREPTKPDGDSNQRGKKGRNGEASALMYEMEEGVGVSDQSLSRGSSESDEQRLSATIVQRKARRTRIWRRIIIYVCIMVLFLVLFFVAYRVSKPSHPTAAALMLSNGTSLFAPTTILISLDGFRADFLYRGLTPTLNRFIQNGISPKYMLPSFPSVTFPNHYTMATGLYPEAHGIVGNTFWDPSLNKEFYYTEPEKSLQPFWWGGEPLWVTAERQNVRAAVHMWPGSEAHISHIEPAYVDKYNGSEVLPLKVDRILGLLDLPGPLDTPTRLDQPRPQLIAAYVPNVDGDGHKYGPNSTEIRQTIRNADAMLESILHGLQERNLTEIVNVVVVSDHGMATTDVSRLIQLEDLIDPNDLEHIDGWPLYGLRPKRPEDLDRLHQQLIDKAKRNPNIEVYLRDKDMPKRYHFSNNERIAPLWIVPKTGWAIVTKDEFDVEKGRENGDVYHPRGLHGYDHEHPLMRAIFVARGPAFPHEANSRVEPFQNIELYNIICDTIGIEPMPNNGTLRLPLKPVGLHTDPETPPNVTPADPVETSSILASTVLTSFASLATSASGLDDPMSSFLQIPPVTTPTTSAPPASSSTSESWWEWLTHKADNVEDWVEEFLNSHMPGKGDPKSTPS
;
A
#
# COMPACT_ATOMS: atom_id res chain seq x y z
N MET A 1 -37.27 14.01 -59.63
CA MET A 1 -36.95 15.04 -60.61
C MET A 1 -37.61 16.35 -60.26
N PRO A 2 -37.00 17.53 -60.40
CA PRO A 2 -35.67 17.83 -60.98
C PRO A 2 -34.83 18.61 -59.95
N LYS A 3 -33.60 18.72 -60.06
CA LYS A 3 -32.51 19.20 -60.90
C LYS A 3 -31.46 19.83 -60.01
N MET A 4 -30.26 19.35 -60.15
CA MET A 4 -29.04 20.12 -59.86
C MET A 4 -28.90 21.34 -60.76
N PRO A 5 -28.00 22.30 -60.46
CA PRO A 5 -26.75 22.42 -61.18
C PRO A 5 -25.53 22.73 -60.30
N ASN A 6 -24.47 22.13 -60.64
CA ASN A 6 -23.10 22.40 -61.10
C ASN A 6 -22.37 23.67 -60.61
N GLU A 7 -21.15 23.35 -60.11
CA GLU A 7 -19.81 23.89 -60.41
C GLU A 7 -19.52 25.37 -60.19
N GLU A 8 -18.51 25.63 -59.37
CA GLU A 8 -17.24 26.16 -59.86
C GLU A 8 -16.14 26.06 -58.79
N ALA A 9 -14.98 25.64 -59.28
CA ALA A 9 -13.74 25.53 -58.57
C ALA A 9 -13.07 26.91 -58.34
N SER A 10 -12.50 27.16 -57.15
CA SER A 10 -11.37 28.08 -57.04
C SER A 10 -10.42 27.60 -55.94
N THR A 11 -9.25 27.27 -56.38
CA THR A 11 -8.01 27.01 -55.65
C THR A 11 -7.60 28.23 -54.84
N ILE A 12 -7.45 28.10 -53.50
CA ILE A 12 -6.52 28.92 -52.72
C ILE A 12 -5.89 28.03 -51.67
N THR A 13 -4.60 27.93 -51.79
CA THR A 13 -3.62 27.38 -50.85
C THR A 13 -3.64 28.13 -49.53
N GLY A 14 -3.74 27.37 -48.43
CA GLY A 14 -3.54 27.88 -47.10
C GLY A 14 -3.32 26.70 -46.16
N SER A 15 -2.07 26.38 -45.91
CA SER A 15 -1.61 25.43 -44.93
C SER A 15 -1.90 25.95 -43.53
N ASP A 16 -2.70 25.26 -42.77
CA ASP A 16 -2.69 25.36 -41.32
C ASP A 16 -2.58 23.94 -40.74
N THR A 17 -1.33 23.60 -40.53
CA THR A 17 -0.90 22.48 -39.71
C THR A 17 -1.23 22.80 -38.28
N TYR A 18 -2.18 22.11 -37.67
CA TYR A 18 -2.26 21.98 -36.23
C TYR A 18 -1.15 21.01 -35.78
N SER A 19 -0.09 21.61 -35.28
CA SER A 19 1.00 20.94 -34.58
C SER A 19 0.52 20.50 -33.19
N THR A 20 0.44 19.21 -32.99
CA THR A 20 0.46 18.59 -31.70
C THR A 20 1.91 18.53 -31.20
N ASP A 21 2.36 19.56 -30.51
CA ASP A 21 3.65 19.59 -29.82
C ASP A 21 3.47 20.01 -28.37
N GLU A 22 3.04 19.07 -27.56
CA GLU A 22 3.21 19.10 -26.11
C GLU A 22 4.25 18.07 -25.61
N ARG A 23 5.25 17.74 -26.44
CA ARG A 23 6.32 16.79 -26.07
C ARG A 23 7.74 17.36 -26.09
N THR A 24 7.90 18.67 -26.14
CA THR A 24 9.24 19.27 -26.24
C THR A 24 9.50 20.35 -25.19
N LEU A 25 9.17 20.09 -23.92
CA LEU A 25 9.50 20.99 -22.82
C LEU A 25 10.48 20.40 -21.80
N TYR A 26 11.09 19.23 -22.07
CA TYR A 26 12.05 18.62 -21.16
C TYR A 26 13.40 18.25 -21.77
N ASP A 27 13.72 18.71 -22.98
CA ASP A 27 15.00 18.45 -23.63
C ASP A 27 15.69 19.75 -24.02
N HIS A 28 16.08 20.57 -23.04
CA HIS A 28 17.15 21.57 -23.26
C HIS A 28 17.68 22.06 -21.92
N ALA A 29 18.58 21.28 -21.37
CA ALA A 29 19.55 21.72 -20.38
C ALA A 29 20.82 20.88 -20.53
N ASP A 30 21.42 20.95 -21.70
CA ASP A 30 22.83 20.61 -21.86
C ASP A 30 23.42 21.48 -22.96
N ASP A 31 24.56 22.02 -22.61
CA ASP A 31 25.58 22.62 -23.44
C ASP A 31 25.37 24.06 -23.88
N ASP A 32 26.14 24.96 -23.28
CA ASP A 32 27.23 25.64 -23.94
C ASP A 32 28.02 26.52 -22.96
N GLY A 33 29.30 26.22 -22.85
CA GLY A 33 30.26 26.97 -22.13
C GLY A 33 30.56 28.34 -22.72
N TYR A 34 30.75 29.31 -21.85
CA TYR A 34 31.76 30.33 -22.06
C TYR A 34 32.22 30.93 -20.72
N SER A 35 33.51 30.89 -20.54
CA SER A 35 34.30 31.50 -19.48
C SER A 35 34.15 33.03 -19.44
N HIS A 36 33.92 33.58 -18.24
CA HIS A 36 34.59 34.78 -17.79
C HIS A 36 34.50 34.95 -16.29
N GLY A 37 35.66 35.24 -15.73
CA GLY A 37 35.97 35.31 -14.31
C GLY A 37 35.20 36.32 -13.51
N ARG A 38 35.10 35.97 -12.22
CA ARG A 38 34.52 36.81 -11.23
C ARG A 38 35.05 36.56 -9.83
N PRO A 39 35.02 37.45 -8.94
CA PRO A 39 35.60 37.29 -7.61
C PRO A 39 34.65 36.49 -6.68
N SER A 40 35.30 35.72 -5.85
CA SER A 40 34.74 34.86 -4.83
C SER A 40 33.95 35.65 -3.77
N THR A 41 32.70 35.28 -3.58
CA THR A 41 32.01 35.37 -2.30
C THR A 41 31.54 33.95 -1.97
N GLU A 42 32.13 33.39 -0.93
CA GLU A 42 31.75 32.12 -0.37
C GLU A 42 30.28 32.18 0.07
N LEU A 43 29.46 31.39 -0.60
CA LEU A 43 28.19 30.88 -0.09
C LEU A 43 28.34 29.36 -0.08
N SER A 44 28.47 28.79 1.12
CA SER A 44 28.48 27.38 1.31
C SER A 44 27.17 26.77 0.78
N GLU A 45 27.29 25.94 -0.23
CA GLU A 45 26.16 25.20 -0.75
C GLU A 45 25.76 24.10 0.23
N PRO A 46 24.43 23.88 0.50
CA PRO A 46 23.96 22.88 1.45
C PRO A 46 24.28 21.43 1.03
N GLY A 47 24.67 21.21 -0.21
CA GLY A 47 25.04 19.88 -0.70
C GLY A 47 26.43 19.39 -0.27
N HIS A 48 27.32 20.30 0.11
CA HIS A 48 28.68 19.92 0.53
C HIS A 48 28.70 19.36 1.95
N ASP A 49 27.85 19.88 2.84
CA ASP A 49 27.73 19.41 4.22
C ASP A 49 27.09 18.02 4.31
N ILE A 50 26.18 17.69 3.39
CA ILE A 50 25.54 16.36 3.33
C ILE A 50 26.54 15.30 2.85
N LEU A 51 27.38 15.62 1.88
CA LEU A 51 28.40 14.70 1.38
C LEU A 51 29.52 14.46 2.41
N GLU A 52 29.93 15.47 3.17
CA GLU A 52 30.87 15.33 4.28
C GLU A 52 30.29 14.47 5.41
N SER A 53 29.00 14.61 5.72
CA SER A 53 28.33 13.80 6.75
C SER A 53 28.12 12.34 6.35
N GLU A 54 27.92 12.06 5.08
CA GLU A 54 27.86 10.69 4.57
C GLU A 54 29.23 10.02 4.56
N ASP A 55 30.28 10.74 4.16
CA ASP A 55 31.67 10.27 4.25
C ASP A 55 32.11 10.02 5.70
N GLU A 56 31.69 10.84 6.66
CA GLU A 56 31.92 10.60 8.08
C GLU A 56 31.13 9.40 8.61
N ARG A 57 29.90 9.21 8.21
CA ARG A 57 29.10 8.02 8.54
C ARG A 57 29.71 6.76 7.98
N GLU A 58 30.18 6.81 6.74
CA GLU A 58 30.86 5.66 6.11
C GLU A 58 32.19 5.36 6.79
N ARG A 59 32.94 6.37 7.23
CA ARG A 59 34.16 6.23 8.05
C ARG A 59 33.88 5.64 9.44
N LEU A 60 32.76 5.96 10.06
CA LEU A 60 32.36 5.42 11.36
C LEU A 60 31.86 3.97 11.23
N LEU A 61 31.12 3.65 10.18
CA LEU A 61 30.63 2.30 9.90
C LEU A 61 31.76 1.34 9.48
N THR A 62 32.79 1.82 8.81
CA THR A 62 33.97 1.01 8.42
C THR A 62 34.99 0.82 9.53
N LYS A 63 34.85 1.51 10.65
CA LYS A 63 35.75 1.42 11.80
C LYS A 63 35.42 0.31 12.78
N ASN A 64 34.24 -0.26 12.68
CA ASN A 64 33.80 -1.38 13.52
C ASN A 64 33.60 -2.65 12.71
N GLU A 65 34.51 -3.60 12.96
CA GLU A 65 34.35 -5.05 12.80
C GLU A 65 34.10 -5.64 11.41
N GLY A 66 34.95 -6.51 11.02
CA GLY A 66 34.81 -7.48 9.97
C GLY A 66 35.77 -7.33 8.78
N ILE A 67 35.59 -8.21 7.85
CA ILE A 67 36.42 -8.41 6.65
C ILE A 67 36.62 -7.14 5.82
N ALA A 68 35.66 -6.20 5.85
CA ALA A 68 35.75 -4.90 5.14
C ALA A 68 36.90 -4.02 5.67
N GLY A 69 37.18 -4.04 6.98
CA GLY A 69 38.31 -3.32 7.58
C GLY A 69 39.70 -3.80 7.15
N ILE A 70 39.80 -5.03 6.67
CA ILE A 70 41.07 -5.61 6.22
C ILE A 70 41.43 -5.15 4.80
N PHE A 71 40.46 -4.87 3.97
CA PHE A 71 40.68 -4.43 2.59
C PHE A 71 40.84 -2.91 2.41
N SER A 72 40.41 -2.10 3.40
CA SER A 72 40.55 -0.66 3.33
C SER A 72 41.95 -0.11 3.67
N LYS A 73 42.90 -0.97 4.07
CA LYS A 73 44.30 -0.60 4.41
C LYS A 73 45.26 -0.54 3.24
N LYS A 74 44.82 -0.37 2.01
CA LYS A 74 45.72 -0.13 0.86
C LYS A 74 45.51 1.26 0.26
N GLY A 75 45.75 2.26 1.05
CA GLY A 75 46.11 3.58 0.55
C GLY A 75 47.59 3.80 0.84
N VAL A 76 48.44 3.45 -0.09
CA VAL A 76 49.88 3.79 -0.01
C VAL A 76 50.01 5.28 -0.26
N LYS A 77 50.29 6.03 0.79
CA LYS A 77 50.73 7.42 0.67
C LYS A 77 52.20 7.43 0.39
N ILE A 78 52.59 7.76 -0.83
CA ILE A 78 53.94 8.24 -1.15
C ILE A 78 53.93 9.73 -0.86
N GLY A 79 54.47 10.12 0.29
CA GLY A 79 54.70 11.51 0.68
C GLY A 79 56.17 11.76 0.82
N LYS A 80 56.68 12.69 0.04
CA LYS A 80 58.03 13.25 0.13
C LYS A 80 58.26 13.91 1.49
N ARG A 81 59.40 13.59 2.05
CA ARG A 81 59.98 14.19 3.24
C ARG A 81 60.87 15.37 2.85
N GLU A 82 60.82 16.42 3.57
CA GLU A 82 61.98 17.28 3.85
C GLU A 82 61.97 17.83 5.28
N PRO A 83 63.14 18.11 5.89
CA PRO A 83 63.29 18.14 7.33
C PRO A 83 63.53 19.53 7.87
N THR A 84 63.13 19.82 9.10
CA THR A 84 63.75 20.85 9.95
C THR A 84 63.70 20.46 11.42
N LYS A 85 64.80 20.60 12.08
CA LYS A 85 65.12 20.50 13.52
C LYS A 85 64.92 21.85 14.19
N PRO A 86 65.32 21.97 15.47
CA PRO A 86 64.67 21.57 16.72
C PRO A 86 64.48 22.80 17.66
N ASP A 87 64.00 22.54 18.83
CA ASP A 87 64.29 23.17 20.14
C ASP A 87 63.02 23.19 21.01
N GLY A 88 63.11 22.63 22.17
CA GLY A 88 63.47 23.24 23.40
C GLY A 88 62.49 22.85 24.51
N ASP A 89 62.95 22.02 25.38
CA ASP A 89 62.96 22.15 26.84
C ASP A 89 61.64 22.12 27.70
N SER A 90 61.79 21.31 28.69
CA SER A 90 61.44 21.39 30.12
C SER A 90 60.08 20.86 30.64
N ASN A 91 60.30 19.79 31.37
CA ASN A 91 60.00 19.65 32.82
C ASN A 91 58.57 19.28 33.34
N GLN A 92 58.64 18.19 34.02
CA GLN A 92 58.21 17.85 35.39
C GLN A 92 56.82 17.26 35.69
N ARG A 93 57.01 16.09 36.29
CA ARG A 93 56.29 15.55 37.50
C ARG A 93 54.79 15.36 37.44
N GLY A 94 54.24 14.21 37.68
CA GLY A 94 54.37 13.34 38.81
C GLY A 94 53.11 12.47 39.02
N LYS A 95 53.39 11.29 39.43
CA LYS A 95 52.65 10.44 40.39
C LYS A 95 51.37 9.69 40.01
N LYS A 96 51.58 8.37 39.97
CA LYS A 96 50.91 7.31 40.81
C LYS A 96 49.46 6.94 40.63
N GLY A 97 49.28 5.64 40.43
CA GLY A 97 48.21 4.79 40.97
C GLY A 97 47.65 3.82 39.93
N ARG A 98 48.05 2.66 39.83
CA ARG A 98 47.79 1.37 40.48
C ARG A 98 46.63 0.56 39.86
N ASN A 99 47.04 -0.63 39.39
CA ASN A 99 46.35 -1.91 39.33
C ASN A 99 45.34 -2.22 38.19
N GLY A 100 45.67 -3.33 37.50
CA GLY A 100 44.75 -4.18 36.78
C GLY A 100 45.48 -5.09 35.78
N GLU A 101 45.69 -6.32 36.15
CA GLU A 101 46.33 -7.40 35.41
C GLU A 101 45.67 -7.72 34.07
N ALA A 102 46.45 -8.00 33.05
CA ALA A 102 46.17 -9.03 32.07
C ALA A 102 47.45 -9.37 31.24
N SER A 103 47.77 -10.60 31.30
CA SER A 103 48.81 -11.37 30.69
C SER A 103 49.35 -10.91 29.35
N ALA A 104 50.68 -10.64 29.34
CA ALA A 104 51.51 -10.51 28.18
C ALA A 104 52.16 -11.83 27.83
N LEU A 105 52.03 -12.28 26.59
CA LEU A 105 52.88 -13.31 26.02
C LEU A 105 54.19 -12.67 25.57
N MET A 106 55.23 -13.02 26.31
CA MET A 106 56.61 -12.63 26.03
C MET A 106 57.13 -13.31 24.76
N TYR A 107 57.72 -12.51 23.89
CA TYR A 107 58.74 -12.96 22.97
C TYR A 107 60.09 -12.67 23.60
N GLU A 108 60.78 -13.72 23.93
CA GLU A 108 62.17 -13.74 24.37
C GLU A 108 63.08 -13.37 23.21
N MET A 109 63.76 -12.24 23.30
CA MET A 109 64.96 -11.93 22.52
C MET A 109 66.17 -12.31 23.34
N GLU A 110 66.87 -13.31 22.90
CA GLU A 110 68.13 -13.78 23.46
C GLU A 110 69.23 -12.80 23.04
N GLU A 111 69.71 -11.98 23.99
CA GLU A 111 70.97 -11.21 23.85
C GLU A 111 72.18 -12.12 24.05
N GLY A 112 73.01 -12.15 23.04
CA GLY A 112 74.30 -12.84 23.12
C GLY A 112 75.37 -12.08 23.93
N VAL A 113 75.82 -12.69 24.98
CA VAL A 113 76.96 -12.24 25.79
C VAL A 113 78.21 -12.48 25.02
N GLY A 114 78.99 -11.38 24.86
CA GLY A 114 80.34 -11.42 24.33
C GLY A 114 81.33 -11.90 25.39
N VAL A 115 82.21 -12.82 25.05
CA VAL A 115 83.44 -13.11 25.74
C VAL A 115 84.57 -13.10 24.73
N SER A 116 85.60 -12.32 25.11
CA SER A 116 86.85 -12.09 24.40
C SER A 116 87.79 -13.27 24.42
N ASP A 117 88.54 -13.33 23.38
CA ASP A 117 89.97 -13.64 23.27
C ASP A 117 90.52 -15.09 23.21
N GLN A 118 91.29 -15.16 22.23
CA GLN A 118 92.52 -15.92 22.03
C GLN A 118 92.52 -17.26 21.28
N SER A 119 93.35 -17.14 20.25
CA SER A 119 94.26 -18.10 19.63
C SER A 119 93.82 -19.07 18.53
N LEU A 120 94.34 -18.71 17.36
CA LEU A 120 94.98 -19.57 16.40
C LEU A 120 94.57 -21.04 16.29
N SER A 121 93.93 -21.37 15.17
CA SER A 121 94.53 -22.36 14.26
C SER A 121 93.71 -22.40 12.94
N ARG A 122 94.49 -22.42 11.88
CA ARG A 122 94.16 -22.77 10.49
C ARG A 122 93.46 -24.11 10.41
N GLY A 123 92.30 -24.17 9.83
CA GLY A 123 91.69 -25.44 9.49
C GLY A 123 90.33 -25.29 8.81
N SER A 124 90.33 -25.49 7.50
CA SER A 124 89.32 -25.93 6.58
C SER A 124 88.12 -25.00 6.33
N SER A 125 88.19 -24.26 5.26
CA SER A 125 87.10 -23.61 4.55
C SER A 125 86.04 -24.58 3.97
N GLU A 126 86.26 -25.87 3.95
CA GLU A 126 85.33 -26.89 3.44
C GLU A 126 84.14 -27.17 4.36
N SER A 127 84.27 -27.01 5.68
CA SER A 127 83.15 -27.30 6.61
C SER A 127 82.11 -26.22 6.66
N ASP A 128 82.45 -24.95 6.37
CA ASP A 128 81.55 -23.84 6.38
C ASP A 128 80.72 -23.75 5.09
N GLU A 129 81.29 -24.10 3.94
CA GLU A 129 80.57 -24.24 2.68
C GLU A 129 79.56 -25.40 2.73
N GLN A 130 79.91 -26.52 3.38
CA GLN A 130 78.99 -27.66 3.56
C GLN A 130 77.82 -27.26 4.52
N ARG A 131 78.10 -26.50 5.56
CA ARG A 131 77.03 -25.99 6.48
C ARG A 131 76.17 -24.95 5.79
N LEU A 132 76.74 -24.04 4.99
CA LEU A 132 75.99 -23.04 4.25
C LEU A 132 75.09 -23.68 3.17
N SER A 133 75.64 -24.66 2.44
CA SER A 133 74.85 -25.39 1.44
C SER A 133 73.75 -26.23 2.05
N ALA A 134 74.00 -26.88 3.21
CA ALA A 134 72.96 -27.62 3.96
C ALA A 134 71.82 -26.70 4.46
N THR A 135 72.15 -25.48 4.96
CA THR A 135 71.16 -24.52 5.41
C THR A 135 70.36 -23.92 4.26
N ILE A 136 70.96 -23.67 3.11
CA ILE A 136 70.29 -23.22 1.89
C ILE A 136 69.32 -24.30 1.38
N VAL A 137 69.69 -25.54 1.35
CA VAL A 137 68.86 -26.68 0.95
C VAL A 137 67.72 -26.88 1.91
N GLN A 138 67.95 -26.77 3.23
CA GLN A 138 66.86 -26.85 4.23
C GLN A 138 65.90 -25.68 4.11
N ARG A 139 66.33 -24.42 3.91
CA ARG A 139 65.49 -23.27 3.68
C ARG A 139 64.69 -23.44 2.39
N LYS A 140 65.27 -23.94 1.31
CA LYS A 140 64.57 -24.20 0.05
C LYS A 140 63.53 -25.30 0.20
N ALA A 141 63.83 -26.38 0.93
CA ALA A 141 62.88 -27.45 1.24
C ALA A 141 61.73 -27.00 2.18
N ARG A 142 61.98 -26.11 3.15
CA ARG A 142 61.01 -25.55 4.03
C ARG A 142 60.07 -24.61 3.26
N ARG A 143 60.62 -23.77 2.36
CA ARG A 143 59.87 -22.86 1.50
C ARG A 143 58.96 -23.62 0.53
N THR A 144 59.45 -24.70 -0.08
CA THR A 144 58.61 -25.54 -0.97
C THR A 144 57.48 -26.26 -0.21
N ARG A 145 57.72 -26.72 1.05
CA ARG A 145 56.67 -27.31 1.87
C ARG A 145 55.57 -26.27 2.25
N ILE A 146 56.00 -25.05 2.57
CA ILE A 146 55.05 -23.96 2.88
C ILE A 146 54.22 -23.61 1.64
N TRP A 147 54.88 -23.42 0.50
CA TRP A 147 54.19 -23.13 -0.76
C TRP A 147 53.23 -24.26 -1.17
N ARG A 148 53.65 -25.53 -0.98
CA ARG A 148 52.78 -26.68 -1.26
C ARG A 148 51.54 -26.68 -0.35
N ARG A 149 51.64 -26.31 0.92
CA ARG A 149 50.49 -26.16 1.83
C ARG A 149 49.61 -25.01 1.42
N ILE A 150 50.18 -23.86 1.06
CA ILE A 150 49.40 -22.69 0.59
C ILE A 150 48.62 -23.06 -0.67
N ILE A 151 49.24 -23.71 -1.63
CA ILE A 151 48.55 -24.16 -2.85
C ILE A 151 47.40 -25.12 -2.52
N ILE A 152 47.61 -26.07 -1.62
CA ILE A 152 46.56 -27.01 -1.19
C ILE A 152 45.36 -26.24 -0.57
N TYR A 153 45.64 -25.29 0.33
CA TYR A 153 44.55 -24.50 0.93
C TYR A 153 43.84 -23.61 -0.08
N VAL A 154 44.57 -23.03 -1.02
CA VAL A 154 43.94 -22.25 -2.12
C VAL A 154 43.05 -23.15 -2.99
N CYS A 155 43.54 -24.36 -3.33
CA CYS A 155 42.74 -25.31 -4.11
C CYS A 155 41.46 -25.74 -3.34
N ILE A 156 41.54 -25.99 -2.02
CA ILE A 156 40.40 -26.33 -1.19
C ILE A 156 39.42 -25.17 -1.15
N MET A 157 39.90 -23.94 -0.99
CA MET A 157 39.07 -22.75 -0.97
C MET A 157 38.36 -22.53 -2.31
N VAL A 158 39.07 -22.70 -3.42
CA VAL A 158 38.47 -22.60 -4.77
C VAL A 158 37.43 -23.70 -4.98
N LEU A 159 37.72 -24.93 -4.57
CA LEU A 159 36.75 -26.03 -4.65
C LEU A 159 35.49 -25.73 -3.83
N PHE A 160 35.68 -25.21 -2.62
CA PHE A 160 34.53 -24.82 -1.77
C PHE A 160 33.70 -23.71 -2.41
N LEU A 161 34.33 -22.68 -2.99
CA LEU A 161 33.65 -21.61 -3.70
C LEU A 161 32.89 -22.13 -4.93
N VAL A 162 33.49 -23.07 -5.68
CA VAL A 162 32.79 -23.69 -6.82
C VAL A 162 31.59 -24.50 -6.35
N LEU A 163 31.76 -25.32 -5.30
CA LEU A 163 30.66 -26.09 -4.72
C LEU A 163 29.53 -25.15 -4.19
N PHE A 164 29.92 -24.08 -3.51
CA PHE A 164 28.96 -23.08 -3.03
C PHE A 164 28.20 -22.41 -4.20
N PHE A 165 28.93 -22.05 -5.27
CA PHE A 165 28.32 -21.45 -6.45
C PHE A 165 27.38 -22.43 -7.18
N VAL A 166 27.77 -23.70 -7.29
CA VAL A 166 26.91 -24.75 -7.87
C VAL A 166 25.71 -24.99 -6.98
N ALA A 167 25.89 -25.10 -5.67
CA ALA A 167 24.77 -25.23 -4.72
C ALA A 167 23.82 -24.03 -4.81
N TYR A 168 24.34 -22.82 -4.87
CA TYR A 168 23.54 -21.59 -5.07
C TYR A 168 22.77 -21.62 -6.39
N ARG A 169 23.39 -22.08 -7.49
CA ARG A 169 22.73 -22.21 -8.79
C ARG A 169 21.65 -23.29 -8.81
N VAL A 170 21.89 -24.42 -8.14
CA VAL A 170 20.94 -25.54 -8.05
C VAL A 170 19.82 -25.25 -7.05
N SER A 171 20.11 -24.48 -5.99
CA SER A 171 19.10 -24.09 -4.97
C SER A 171 18.19 -22.95 -5.43
N LYS A 172 18.51 -22.24 -6.52
CA LYS A 172 17.53 -21.35 -7.12
C LYS A 172 16.43 -22.23 -7.69
N PRO A 173 15.18 -22.13 -7.17
CA PRO A 173 14.07 -22.80 -7.81
C PRO A 173 14.04 -22.31 -9.26
N SER A 174 14.20 -23.23 -10.20
CA SER A 174 13.93 -22.95 -11.60
C SER A 174 12.41 -22.81 -11.69
N HIS A 175 11.92 -21.58 -11.58
CA HIS A 175 10.55 -21.32 -11.98
C HIS A 175 10.41 -21.79 -13.43
N PRO A 176 9.37 -22.56 -13.76
CA PRO A 176 9.14 -22.95 -15.14
C PRO A 176 9.11 -21.67 -15.96
N THR A 177 9.92 -21.59 -16.98
CA THR A 177 9.93 -20.47 -17.91
C THR A 177 8.50 -20.19 -18.34
N ALA A 178 8.06 -18.95 -18.31
CA ALA A 178 6.69 -18.52 -18.65
C ALA A 178 6.18 -19.13 -19.97
N ALA A 179 7.08 -19.47 -20.89
CA ALA A 179 6.79 -20.21 -22.12
C ALA A 179 6.26 -21.65 -21.92
N ALA A 180 6.51 -22.27 -20.76
CA ALA A 180 6.05 -23.63 -20.45
C ALA A 180 4.61 -23.67 -19.91
N LEU A 181 4.00 -22.52 -19.58
CA LEU A 181 2.67 -22.40 -18.98
C LEU A 181 1.63 -21.70 -19.88
N MET A 182 1.94 -21.51 -21.17
CA MET A 182 1.01 -20.90 -22.10
C MET A 182 -0.21 -21.81 -22.34
N LEU A 183 -1.41 -21.26 -22.16
CA LEU A 183 -2.68 -21.91 -22.42
C LEU A 183 -3.33 -21.33 -23.67
N SER A 184 -3.97 -22.18 -24.49
CA SER A 184 -4.65 -21.72 -25.72
C SER A 184 -6.16 -21.66 -25.50
N ASN A 185 -6.78 -20.53 -25.90
CA ASN A 185 -8.23 -20.41 -25.97
C ASN A 185 -8.82 -20.87 -27.32
N GLY A 186 -7.97 -21.43 -28.20
CA GLY A 186 -8.32 -21.84 -29.56
C GLY A 186 -7.94 -20.84 -30.64
N THR A 187 -7.72 -19.57 -30.30
CA THR A 187 -7.32 -18.51 -31.24
C THR A 187 -5.99 -17.84 -30.88
N SER A 188 -5.68 -17.71 -29.60
CA SER A 188 -4.48 -17.06 -29.09
C SER A 188 -3.89 -17.83 -27.92
N LEU A 189 -2.61 -17.55 -27.62
CA LEU A 189 -1.93 -18.09 -26.45
C LEU A 189 -1.94 -17.06 -25.31
N PHE A 190 -2.22 -17.54 -24.12
CA PHE A 190 -2.26 -16.77 -22.87
C PHE A 190 -1.18 -17.26 -21.91
N ALA A 191 -0.32 -16.39 -21.48
CA ALA A 191 0.50 -16.61 -20.29
C ALA A 191 -0.39 -16.62 -19.04
N PRO A 192 0.10 -17.06 -17.87
CA PRO A 192 -0.63 -16.91 -16.62
C PRO A 192 -1.17 -15.50 -16.46
N THR A 193 -2.50 -15.38 -16.42
CA THR A 193 -3.21 -14.08 -16.42
C THR A 193 -4.18 -14.05 -15.25
N THR A 194 -4.22 -12.91 -14.55
CA THR A 194 -5.08 -12.72 -13.37
C THR A 194 -5.82 -11.40 -13.45
N ILE A 195 -7.13 -11.45 -13.25
CA ILE A 195 -8.01 -10.30 -13.02
C ILE A 195 -8.25 -10.22 -11.52
N LEU A 196 -7.82 -9.12 -10.91
CA LEU A 196 -8.05 -8.78 -9.51
C LEU A 196 -9.09 -7.65 -9.46
N ILE A 197 -10.25 -7.91 -8.84
CA ILE A 197 -11.34 -6.96 -8.72
C ILE A 197 -11.54 -6.63 -7.25
N SER A 198 -11.42 -5.36 -6.86
CA SER A 198 -11.76 -4.87 -5.53
C SER A 198 -13.11 -4.19 -5.54
N LEU A 199 -14.04 -4.68 -4.72
CA LEU A 199 -15.35 -4.09 -4.47
C LEU A 199 -15.27 -3.33 -3.14
N ASP A 200 -15.02 -2.02 -3.21
CA ASP A 200 -14.84 -1.16 -2.03
C ASP A 200 -16.03 -1.24 -1.07
N GLY A 201 -15.74 -1.36 0.22
CA GLY A 201 -16.75 -1.39 1.28
C GLY A 201 -17.68 -2.61 1.25
N PHE A 202 -17.38 -3.63 0.42
CA PHE A 202 -18.23 -4.82 0.32
C PHE A 202 -18.03 -5.73 1.54
N ARG A 203 -18.89 -5.55 2.52
CA ARG A 203 -18.87 -6.28 3.79
C ARG A 203 -19.21 -7.76 3.62
N ALA A 204 -18.46 -8.63 4.30
CA ALA A 204 -18.58 -10.09 4.14
C ALA A 204 -20.01 -10.64 4.32
N ASP A 205 -20.84 -10.06 5.21
CA ASP A 205 -22.22 -10.52 5.40
C ASP A 205 -23.15 -10.18 4.23
N PHE A 206 -22.76 -9.30 3.30
CA PHE A 206 -23.57 -9.03 2.09
C PHE A 206 -23.76 -10.27 1.24
N LEU A 207 -22.80 -11.22 1.29
CA LEU A 207 -22.90 -12.53 0.63
C LEU A 207 -24.13 -13.34 1.06
N TYR A 208 -24.62 -13.13 2.29
CA TYR A 208 -25.72 -13.90 2.88
C TYR A 208 -27.08 -13.21 2.78
N ARG A 209 -27.16 -12.04 2.11
CA ARG A 209 -28.39 -11.25 1.97
C ARG A 209 -29.28 -11.67 0.79
N GLY A 210 -28.86 -12.67 0.00
CA GLY A 210 -29.57 -13.12 -1.20
C GLY A 210 -29.55 -12.09 -2.34
N LEU A 211 -28.58 -11.19 -2.35
CA LEU A 211 -28.44 -10.12 -3.34
C LEU A 211 -27.37 -10.40 -4.40
N THR A 212 -26.55 -11.44 -4.19
CA THR A 212 -25.32 -11.74 -4.94
C THR A 212 -25.32 -13.17 -5.51
N PRO A 213 -26.30 -13.53 -6.37
CA PRO A 213 -26.37 -14.90 -6.89
C PRO A 213 -25.16 -15.29 -7.72
N THR A 214 -24.53 -14.35 -8.44
CA THR A 214 -23.34 -14.61 -9.25
C THR A 214 -22.12 -14.84 -8.38
N LEU A 215 -21.87 -13.96 -7.41
CA LEU A 215 -20.75 -14.10 -6.49
C LEU A 215 -20.88 -15.37 -5.64
N ASN A 216 -22.10 -15.73 -5.22
CA ASN A 216 -22.35 -16.98 -4.51
C ASN A 216 -22.08 -18.20 -5.39
N ARG A 217 -22.46 -18.19 -6.68
CA ARG A 217 -22.07 -19.25 -7.63
C ARG A 217 -20.55 -19.29 -7.85
N PHE A 218 -19.91 -18.11 -7.84
CA PHE A 218 -18.45 -18.01 -7.99
C PHE A 218 -17.75 -18.65 -6.79
N ILE A 219 -18.24 -18.45 -5.56
CA ILE A 219 -17.78 -19.13 -4.34
C ILE A 219 -17.95 -20.64 -4.47
N GLN A 220 -19.13 -21.11 -4.91
CA GLN A 220 -19.42 -22.54 -5.10
C GLN A 220 -18.51 -23.21 -6.14
N ASN A 221 -17.96 -22.46 -7.08
CA ASN A 221 -17.05 -22.98 -8.10
C ASN A 221 -15.58 -22.64 -7.86
N GLY A 222 -15.26 -21.98 -6.76
CA GLY A 222 -13.94 -21.48 -6.44
C GLY A 222 -13.46 -21.88 -5.04
N ILE A 223 -12.57 -21.07 -4.53
CA ILE A 223 -12.00 -21.16 -3.19
C ILE A 223 -12.13 -19.82 -2.47
N SER A 224 -12.55 -19.85 -1.22
CA SER A 224 -12.67 -18.63 -0.39
C SER A 224 -12.60 -18.94 1.10
N PRO A 225 -12.16 -18.02 1.96
CA PRO A 225 -12.44 -18.04 3.39
C PRO A 225 -13.90 -17.61 3.67
N LYS A 226 -14.34 -17.73 4.91
CA LYS A 226 -15.63 -17.16 5.35
C LYS A 226 -15.62 -15.62 5.25
N TYR A 227 -14.46 -15.01 5.48
CA TYR A 227 -14.17 -13.58 5.36
C TYR A 227 -12.67 -13.37 5.27
N MET A 228 -12.26 -12.23 4.75
CA MET A 228 -10.91 -11.72 4.85
C MET A 228 -10.87 -10.61 5.89
N LEU A 229 -9.78 -10.50 6.65
CA LEU A 229 -9.58 -9.41 7.60
C LEU A 229 -8.88 -8.25 6.90
N PRO A 230 -9.36 -7.01 7.06
CA PRO A 230 -8.60 -5.83 6.66
C PRO A 230 -7.38 -5.62 7.57
N SER A 231 -6.56 -4.63 7.25
CA SER A 231 -5.56 -4.06 8.15
C SER A 231 -6.16 -2.88 8.92
N PHE A 232 -5.55 -2.52 10.05
CA PHE A 232 -5.96 -1.35 10.82
C PHE A 232 -5.18 -0.09 10.37
N PRO A 233 -5.84 1.07 10.24
CA PRO A 233 -7.29 1.29 10.30
C PRO A 233 -7.99 0.72 9.06
N SER A 234 -9.26 0.26 9.23
CA SER A 234 -10.05 -0.34 8.14
C SER A 234 -10.59 0.72 7.18
N VAL A 235 -9.69 1.47 6.54
CA VAL A 235 -10.01 2.54 5.58
C VAL A 235 -9.40 2.26 4.22
N THR A 236 -9.96 2.86 3.18
CA THR A 236 -9.74 2.55 1.76
C THR A 236 -8.26 2.57 1.33
N PHE A 237 -7.59 3.72 1.49
CA PHE A 237 -6.23 3.90 0.96
C PHE A 237 -5.20 2.98 1.63
N PRO A 238 -5.12 2.90 2.97
CA PRO A 238 -4.26 1.92 3.64
C PRO A 238 -4.50 0.50 3.18
N ASN A 239 -5.78 0.05 3.08
CA ASN A 239 -6.10 -1.33 2.78
C ASN A 239 -5.85 -1.71 1.33
N HIS A 240 -6.18 -0.84 0.36
CA HIS A 240 -5.85 -1.08 -1.04
C HIS A 240 -4.33 -1.14 -1.26
N TYR A 241 -3.57 -0.29 -0.55
CA TYR A 241 -2.13 -0.31 -0.68
C TYR A 241 -1.48 -1.47 0.08
N THR A 242 -2.08 -1.90 1.20
CA THR A 242 -1.73 -3.17 1.86
C THR A 242 -1.92 -4.35 0.92
N MET A 243 -3.06 -4.46 0.24
CA MET A 243 -3.33 -5.51 -0.74
C MET A 243 -2.34 -5.48 -1.92
N ALA A 244 -1.90 -4.30 -2.32
CA ALA A 244 -0.96 -4.13 -3.42
C ALA A 244 0.50 -4.39 -3.04
N THR A 245 0.89 -4.32 -1.77
CA THR A 245 2.29 -4.42 -1.31
C THR A 245 2.57 -5.59 -0.38
N GLY A 246 1.54 -6.18 0.24
CA GLY A 246 1.68 -7.16 1.31
C GLY A 246 2.24 -6.59 2.61
N LEU A 247 2.31 -5.27 2.75
CA LEU A 247 2.84 -4.58 3.92
C LEU A 247 1.71 -4.03 4.79
N TYR A 248 1.96 -3.93 6.11
CA TYR A 248 1.07 -3.19 7.00
C TYR A 248 1.13 -1.68 6.75
N PRO A 249 0.08 -0.90 7.11
CA PRO A 249 0.07 0.55 6.97
C PRO A 249 1.28 1.24 7.60
N GLU A 250 1.75 0.80 8.77
CA GLU A 250 2.96 1.33 9.40
C GLU A 250 4.23 1.09 8.56
N ALA A 251 4.26 0.05 7.74
CA ALA A 251 5.41 -0.32 6.94
C ALA A 251 5.41 0.36 5.55
N HIS A 252 4.26 0.42 4.88
CA HIS A 252 4.17 1.09 3.58
C HIS A 252 3.92 2.60 3.67
N GLY A 253 3.56 3.11 4.86
CA GLY A 253 3.49 4.54 5.15
C GLY A 253 2.21 5.27 4.75
N ILE A 254 1.22 4.60 4.12
CA ILE A 254 -0.13 5.13 3.92
C ILE A 254 -0.94 4.70 5.15
N VAL A 255 -0.91 5.54 6.20
CA VAL A 255 -1.43 5.19 7.52
C VAL A 255 -2.89 5.62 7.75
N GLY A 256 -3.47 6.31 6.79
CA GLY A 256 -4.86 6.80 6.83
C GLY A 256 -5.27 7.33 5.46
N ASN A 257 -6.55 7.72 5.33
CA ASN A 257 -7.00 8.49 4.17
C ASN A 257 -6.52 9.96 4.28
N THR A 258 -6.30 10.43 5.51
CA THR A 258 -5.66 11.73 5.82
C THR A 258 -4.68 11.55 6.97
N PHE A 259 -3.50 12.15 6.88
CA PHE A 259 -2.50 12.15 7.96
C PHE A 259 -1.42 13.19 7.71
N TRP A 260 -0.81 13.67 8.80
CA TRP A 260 0.34 14.56 8.78
C TRP A 260 1.66 13.78 8.83
N ASP A 261 2.62 14.16 7.97
CA ASP A 261 3.99 13.66 8.02
C ASP A 261 4.92 14.74 8.64
N PRO A 262 5.41 14.51 9.88
CA PRO A 262 6.25 15.50 10.54
C PRO A 262 7.64 15.67 9.88
N SER A 263 8.14 14.65 9.20
CA SER A 263 9.44 14.72 8.53
C SER A 263 9.39 15.53 7.24
N LEU A 264 8.28 15.47 6.53
CA LEU A 264 8.03 16.20 5.29
C LEU A 264 7.39 17.57 5.56
N ASN A 265 6.84 17.77 6.76
CA ASN A 265 6.01 18.93 7.10
C ASN A 265 4.88 19.13 6.06
N LYS A 266 4.18 18.03 5.75
CA LYS A 266 3.12 17.97 4.74
C LYS A 266 1.99 17.06 5.21
N GLU A 267 0.81 17.33 4.68
CA GLU A 267 -0.37 16.52 4.88
C GLU A 267 -0.66 15.66 3.65
N PHE A 268 -0.96 14.38 3.89
CA PHE A 268 -1.55 13.49 2.89
C PHE A 268 -3.07 13.65 2.96
N TYR A 269 -3.67 13.95 1.81
CA TYR A 269 -5.11 14.12 1.70
C TYR A 269 -5.60 13.39 0.45
N TYR A 270 -6.35 12.30 0.62
CA TYR A 270 -6.66 11.36 -0.46
C TYR A 270 -7.55 11.95 -1.58
N THR A 271 -8.38 12.94 -1.28
CA THR A 271 -9.24 13.63 -2.26
C THR A 271 -8.51 14.69 -3.08
N GLU A 272 -7.26 15.00 -2.73
CA GLU A 272 -6.43 15.96 -3.44
C GLU A 272 -5.31 15.23 -4.21
N PRO A 273 -5.52 14.90 -5.52
CA PRO A 273 -4.53 14.17 -6.31
C PRO A 273 -3.17 14.84 -6.36
N GLU A 274 -3.10 16.17 -6.39
CA GLU A 274 -1.85 16.93 -6.38
C GLU A 274 -1.03 16.70 -5.10
N LYS A 275 -1.70 16.44 -3.98
CA LYS A 275 -1.06 16.13 -2.70
C LYS A 275 -0.79 14.63 -2.56
N SER A 276 -1.80 13.78 -2.80
CA SER A 276 -1.75 12.34 -2.51
C SER A 276 -0.96 11.51 -3.51
N LEU A 277 -0.88 11.92 -4.79
CA LEU A 277 -0.21 11.14 -5.82
C LEU A 277 1.32 11.39 -5.90
N GLN A 278 1.89 12.08 -4.91
CA GLN A 278 3.33 12.28 -4.86
C GLN A 278 4.05 10.98 -4.47
N PRO A 279 5.08 10.52 -5.22
CA PRO A 279 5.73 9.23 -5.00
C PRO A 279 6.29 9.01 -3.59
N PHE A 280 6.71 10.08 -2.90
CA PHE A 280 7.31 10.01 -1.57
C PHE A 280 6.34 9.54 -0.46
N TRP A 281 5.04 9.53 -0.71
CA TRP A 281 4.06 8.97 0.23
C TRP A 281 4.08 7.46 0.26
N TRP A 282 4.28 6.82 -0.90
CA TRP A 282 4.00 5.43 -1.20
C TRP A 282 5.22 4.55 -0.98
N GLY A 283 5.40 4.04 0.23
CA GLY A 283 6.50 3.13 0.57
C GLY A 283 6.22 1.69 0.14
N GLY A 284 7.27 0.88 0.03
CA GLY A 284 7.17 -0.48 -0.47
C GLY A 284 7.08 -0.54 -2.00
N GLU A 285 6.87 -1.73 -2.54
CA GLU A 285 6.75 -1.95 -3.98
C GLU A 285 5.40 -2.58 -4.30
N PRO A 286 4.52 -1.86 -5.01
CA PRO A 286 3.20 -2.39 -5.32
C PRO A 286 3.25 -3.44 -6.43
N LEU A 287 2.24 -4.29 -6.46
CA LEU A 287 2.07 -5.46 -7.30
C LEU A 287 2.35 -5.18 -8.79
N TRP A 288 1.87 -4.04 -9.31
CA TRP A 288 2.09 -3.66 -10.71
C TRP A 288 3.54 -3.29 -11.01
N VAL A 289 4.25 -2.68 -10.05
CA VAL A 289 5.69 -2.39 -10.19
C VAL A 289 6.50 -3.68 -10.15
N THR A 290 6.16 -4.59 -9.22
CA THR A 290 6.79 -5.92 -9.12
C THR A 290 6.60 -6.73 -10.40
N ALA A 291 5.40 -6.67 -11.00
CA ALA A 291 5.09 -7.33 -12.27
C ALA A 291 5.94 -6.77 -13.41
N GLU A 292 5.93 -5.45 -13.62
CA GLU A 292 6.68 -4.81 -14.70
C GLU A 292 8.19 -5.01 -14.58
N ARG A 293 8.75 -4.98 -13.35
CA ARG A 293 10.18 -5.29 -13.11
C ARG A 293 10.55 -6.70 -13.55
N GLN A 294 9.60 -7.62 -13.51
CA GLN A 294 9.81 -9.02 -13.90
C GLN A 294 9.29 -9.31 -15.31
N ASN A 295 9.07 -8.26 -16.12
CA ASN A 295 8.60 -8.33 -17.50
C ASN A 295 7.20 -8.97 -17.65
N VAL A 296 6.37 -8.87 -16.62
CA VAL A 296 4.96 -9.22 -16.65
C VAL A 296 4.15 -7.95 -16.74
N ARG A 297 3.43 -7.76 -17.86
CA ARG A 297 2.68 -6.52 -18.11
C ARG A 297 1.48 -6.39 -17.20
N ALA A 298 1.32 -5.20 -16.62
CA ALA A 298 0.23 -4.86 -15.73
C ALA A 298 -0.70 -3.80 -16.33
N ALA A 299 -1.99 -3.97 -16.09
CA ALA A 299 -3.02 -2.96 -16.31
C ALA A 299 -3.68 -2.65 -14.98
N VAL A 300 -3.78 -1.37 -14.65
CA VAL A 300 -4.40 -0.93 -13.40
C VAL A 300 -5.52 0.07 -13.72
N HIS A 301 -6.74 -0.33 -13.38
CA HIS A 301 -7.93 0.46 -13.60
C HIS A 301 -8.39 1.07 -12.28
N MET A 302 -8.00 2.32 -12.05
CA MET A 302 -8.41 3.18 -10.94
C MET A 302 -8.01 2.71 -9.53
N TRP A 303 -7.10 1.75 -9.36
CA TRP A 303 -6.68 1.27 -8.04
C TRP A 303 -5.97 2.37 -7.25
N PRO A 304 -6.33 2.61 -5.96
CA PRO A 304 -5.69 3.64 -5.13
C PRO A 304 -4.16 3.54 -5.13
N GLY A 305 -3.51 4.64 -5.48
CA GLY A 305 -2.05 4.73 -5.57
C GLY A 305 -1.44 4.36 -6.92
N SER A 306 -2.23 3.89 -7.89
CA SER A 306 -1.69 3.48 -9.20
C SER A 306 -1.15 4.64 -10.04
N GLU A 307 -1.62 5.85 -9.81
CA GLU A 307 -1.21 7.07 -10.52
C GLU A 307 -0.02 7.80 -9.87
N ALA A 308 0.56 7.24 -8.80
CA ALA A 308 1.55 7.94 -7.98
C ALA A 308 3.01 7.80 -8.48
N HIS A 309 3.25 7.28 -9.68
CA HIS A 309 4.58 7.13 -10.29
C HIS A 309 5.63 6.45 -9.39
N ILE A 310 5.22 5.40 -8.68
CA ILE A 310 6.02 4.73 -7.65
C ILE A 310 7.25 4.06 -8.27
N SER A 311 8.42 4.31 -7.71
CA SER A 311 9.70 3.75 -8.18
C SER A 311 10.04 4.08 -9.65
N HIS A 312 9.39 5.08 -10.24
CA HIS A 312 9.55 5.45 -11.67
C HIS A 312 9.31 4.28 -12.65
N ILE A 313 8.46 3.34 -12.26
CA ILE A 313 8.04 2.22 -13.09
C ILE A 313 6.52 2.27 -13.20
N GLU A 314 6.05 2.48 -14.42
CA GLU A 314 4.64 2.58 -14.69
C GLU A 314 4.07 1.23 -15.12
N PRO A 315 2.84 0.88 -14.73
CA PRO A 315 2.11 -0.20 -15.39
C PRO A 315 1.94 0.10 -16.88
N ALA A 316 1.91 -0.93 -17.71
CA ALA A 316 1.70 -0.75 -19.15
C ALA A 316 0.41 0.01 -19.47
N TYR A 317 -0.59 -0.09 -18.60
CA TYR A 317 -1.87 0.62 -18.72
C TYR A 317 -2.27 1.13 -17.32
N VAL A 318 -2.52 2.44 -17.22
CA VAL A 318 -3.05 3.10 -16.02
C VAL A 318 -4.27 3.90 -16.42
N ASP A 319 -5.41 3.61 -15.84
CA ASP A 319 -6.62 4.41 -16.01
C ASP A 319 -6.80 5.29 -14.78
N LYS A 320 -6.90 6.60 -15.01
CA LYS A 320 -7.10 7.59 -13.95
C LYS A 320 -8.44 7.40 -13.26
N TYR A 321 -8.46 7.69 -11.97
CA TYR A 321 -9.70 7.60 -11.20
C TYR A 321 -10.83 8.44 -11.81
N ASN A 322 -11.99 7.81 -11.95
CA ASN A 322 -13.22 8.44 -12.38
C ASN A 322 -14.40 7.83 -11.59
N GLY A 323 -14.79 8.49 -10.51
CA GLY A 323 -15.91 8.03 -9.64
C GLY A 323 -17.27 7.98 -10.33
N SER A 324 -17.45 8.67 -11.45
CA SER A 324 -18.69 8.68 -12.24
C SER A 324 -18.76 7.57 -13.29
N GLU A 325 -17.71 6.75 -13.44
CA GLU A 325 -17.70 5.68 -14.43
C GLU A 325 -18.72 4.59 -14.11
N VAL A 326 -19.60 4.34 -15.07
CA VAL A 326 -20.62 3.30 -14.94
C VAL A 326 -20.03 1.90 -15.07
N LEU A 327 -20.59 0.92 -14.34
CA LEU A 327 -20.05 -0.45 -14.27
C LEU A 327 -19.87 -1.15 -15.62
N PRO A 328 -20.74 -0.99 -16.66
CA PRO A 328 -20.51 -1.57 -17.96
C PRO A 328 -19.20 -1.14 -18.63
N LEU A 329 -18.75 0.11 -18.45
CA LEU A 329 -17.47 0.58 -19.01
C LEU A 329 -16.28 -0.13 -18.34
N LYS A 330 -16.37 -0.45 -17.04
CA LYS A 330 -15.36 -1.26 -16.36
C LYS A 330 -15.28 -2.67 -16.92
N VAL A 331 -16.44 -3.29 -17.23
CA VAL A 331 -16.51 -4.60 -17.90
C VAL A 331 -15.84 -4.53 -19.27
N ASP A 332 -16.23 -3.54 -20.11
CA ASP A 332 -15.66 -3.34 -21.44
C ASP A 332 -14.15 -3.12 -21.38
N ARG A 333 -13.69 -2.35 -20.40
CA ARG A 333 -12.25 -2.10 -20.21
C ARG A 333 -11.49 -3.38 -19.87
N ILE A 334 -11.97 -4.16 -18.89
CA ILE A 334 -11.32 -5.41 -18.46
C ILE A 334 -11.28 -6.41 -19.63
N LEU A 335 -12.40 -6.62 -20.32
CA LEU A 335 -12.49 -7.55 -21.44
C LEU A 335 -11.68 -7.07 -22.64
N GLY A 336 -11.69 -5.76 -22.94
CA GLY A 336 -10.89 -5.17 -23.99
C GLY A 336 -9.39 -5.33 -23.80
N LEU A 337 -8.90 -5.32 -22.54
CA LEU A 337 -7.50 -5.61 -22.20
C LEU A 337 -7.11 -7.06 -22.52
N LEU A 338 -8.04 -8.01 -22.36
CA LEU A 338 -7.81 -9.41 -22.73
C LEU A 338 -7.82 -9.66 -24.24
N ASP A 339 -8.49 -8.79 -25.02
CA ASP A 339 -8.54 -8.85 -26.47
C ASP A 339 -7.27 -8.29 -27.16
N LEU A 340 -6.37 -7.67 -26.39
CA LEU A 340 -5.09 -7.18 -26.90
C LEU A 340 -4.20 -8.35 -27.38
N PRO A 341 -3.29 -8.11 -28.35
CA PRO A 341 -2.41 -9.16 -28.87
C PRO A 341 -1.44 -9.67 -27.80
N GLY A 342 -1.28 -10.96 -27.71
CA GLY A 342 -0.27 -11.60 -26.90
C GLY A 342 1.13 -11.52 -27.50
N PRO A 343 2.17 -11.88 -26.75
CA PRO A 343 3.56 -11.75 -27.20
C PRO A 343 3.94 -12.63 -28.38
N LEU A 344 3.13 -13.66 -28.67
CA LEU A 344 3.33 -14.58 -29.79
C LEU A 344 2.34 -14.37 -30.94
N ASP A 345 1.42 -13.42 -30.83
CA ASP A 345 0.47 -13.11 -31.89
C ASP A 345 1.14 -12.25 -32.97
N THR A 346 0.91 -12.57 -34.23
CA THR A 346 1.45 -11.85 -35.40
C THR A 346 0.33 -11.30 -36.26
N PRO A 347 0.45 -10.06 -36.79
CA PRO A 347 1.52 -9.08 -36.59
C PRO A 347 1.38 -8.36 -35.26
N THR A 348 2.41 -8.44 -34.43
CA THR A 348 2.44 -7.83 -33.12
C THR A 348 2.49 -6.31 -33.25
N ARG A 349 1.48 -5.60 -32.75
CA ARG A 349 1.70 -4.26 -32.26
C ARG A 349 2.45 -4.40 -30.92
N LEU A 350 3.79 -4.30 -31.03
CA LEU A 350 4.69 -4.41 -29.87
C LEU A 350 4.47 -3.29 -28.84
N ASP A 351 3.79 -2.23 -29.25
CA ASP A 351 3.47 -1.05 -28.47
C ASP A 351 2.30 -1.26 -27.48
N GLN A 352 1.44 -2.27 -27.69
CA GLN A 352 0.27 -2.54 -26.85
C GLN A 352 0.10 -4.04 -26.56
N PRO A 353 0.99 -4.66 -25.78
CA PRO A 353 0.88 -6.09 -25.47
C PRO A 353 -0.21 -6.34 -24.43
N ARG A 354 -0.85 -7.54 -24.50
CA ARG A 354 -1.85 -8.00 -23.53
C ARG A 354 -1.23 -8.04 -22.13
N PRO A 355 -1.89 -7.42 -21.11
CA PRO A 355 -1.44 -7.55 -19.72
C PRO A 355 -1.74 -8.94 -19.14
N GLN A 356 -0.90 -9.36 -18.21
CA GLN A 356 -1.08 -10.60 -17.43
C GLN A 356 -1.68 -10.32 -16.04
N LEU A 357 -1.51 -9.11 -15.55
CA LEU A 357 -2.17 -8.59 -14.36
C LEU A 357 -3.16 -7.51 -14.77
N ILE A 358 -4.42 -7.67 -14.38
CA ILE A 358 -5.45 -6.64 -14.53
C ILE A 358 -6.03 -6.39 -13.14
N ALA A 359 -5.72 -5.25 -12.53
CA ALA A 359 -6.26 -4.85 -11.24
C ALA A 359 -7.33 -3.76 -11.47
N ALA A 360 -8.55 -4.00 -10.97
CA ALA A 360 -9.68 -3.09 -11.15
C ALA A 360 -10.35 -2.74 -9.83
N TYR A 361 -10.66 -1.47 -9.65
CA TYR A 361 -11.30 -0.91 -8.46
C TYR A 361 -12.73 -0.46 -8.74
N VAL A 362 -13.65 -0.81 -7.83
CA VAL A 362 -15.09 -0.55 -7.93
C VAL A 362 -15.58 0.13 -6.66
N PRO A 363 -15.75 1.48 -6.63
CA PRO A 363 -16.07 2.26 -5.43
C PRO A 363 -17.55 2.23 -5.02
N ASN A 364 -18.43 1.73 -5.87
CA ASN A 364 -19.88 1.98 -5.80
C ASN A 364 -20.53 1.53 -4.50
N VAL A 365 -20.12 0.39 -3.92
CA VAL A 365 -20.77 -0.17 -2.73
C VAL A 365 -20.39 0.65 -1.49
N ASP A 366 -19.15 1.09 -1.40
CA ASP A 366 -18.68 1.99 -0.35
C ASP A 366 -19.41 3.34 -0.41
N GLY A 367 -19.44 3.97 -1.60
CA GLY A 367 -20.09 5.25 -1.80
C GLY A 367 -21.55 5.26 -1.36
N ASP A 368 -22.33 4.25 -1.78
CA ASP A 368 -23.73 4.14 -1.36
C ASP A 368 -23.86 3.69 0.10
N GLY A 369 -22.88 2.94 0.61
CA GLY A 369 -22.75 2.61 2.03
C GLY A 369 -22.64 3.86 2.91
N HIS A 370 -21.81 4.81 2.50
CA HIS A 370 -21.71 6.12 3.17
C HIS A 370 -22.98 6.95 3.02
N LYS A 371 -23.52 7.02 1.82
CA LYS A 371 -24.65 7.89 1.50
C LYS A 371 -25.95 7.45 2.14
N TYR A 372 -26.28 6.17 2.06
CA TYR A 372 -27.58 5.63 2.46
C TYR A 372 -27.50 4.71 3.68
N GLY A 373 -26.32 4.21 4.03
CA GLY A 373 -26.10 3.22 5.08
C GLY A 373 -26.11 1.78 4.56
N PRO A 374 -25.34 0.87 5.21
CA PRO A 374 -25.14 -0.52 4.75
C PRO A 374 -26.38 -1.40 4.79
N ASN A 375 -27.47 -0.95 5.43
CA ASN A 375 -28.74 -1.67 5.54
C ASN A 375 -29.88 -1.02 4.77
N SER A 376 -29.63 0.07 4.03
CA SER A 376 -30.63 0.80 3.25
C SER A 376 -31.18 -0.03 2.07
N THR A 377 -32.28 0.46 1.50
CA THR A 377 -32.86 -0.14 0.30
C THR A 377 -32.01 0.12 -0.93
N GLU A 378 -31.39 1.29 -0.96
CA GLU A 378 -30.56 1.80 -2.04
C GLU A 378 -29.29 0.96 -2.20
N ILE A 379 -28.56 0.69 -1.13
CA ILE A 379 -27.33 -0.14 -1.19
C ILE A 379 -27.63 -1.56 -1.68
N ARG A 380 -28.84 -2.08 -1.44
CA ARG A 380 -29.21 -3.41 -1.94
C ARG A 380 -29.22 -3.46 -3.46
N GLN A 381 -29.57 -2.35 -4.13
CA GLN A 381 -29.51 -2.28 -5.59
C GLN A 381 -28.04 -2.17 -6.07
N THR A 382 -27.23 -1.39 -5.38
CA THR A 382 -25.81 -1.24 -5.70
C THR A 382 -25.05 -2.56 -5.57
N ILE A 383 -25.33 -3.34 -4.52
CA ILE A 383 -24.78 -4.69 -4.35
C ILE A 383 -25.22 -5.60 -5.52
N ARG A 384 -26.49 -5.56 -5.96
CA ARG A 384 -26.94 -6.32 -7.14
C ARG A 384 -26.25 -5.87 -8.43
N ASN A 385 -26.02 -4.57 -8.59
CA ASN A 385 -25.34 -4.04 -9.76
C ASN A 385 -23.88 -4.50 -9.80
N ALA A 386 -23.17 -4.54 -8.67
CA ALA A 386 -21.83 -5.08 -8.56
C ALA A 386 -21.79 -6.59 -8.88
N ASP A 387 -22.77 -7.35 -8.42
CA ASP A 387 -22.93 -8.78 -8.75
C ASP A 387 -23.19 -8.99 -10.25
N ALA A 388 -24.04 -8.16 -10.87
CA ALA A 388 -24.30 -8.19 -12.31
C ALA A 388 -23.09 -7.79 -13.15
N MET A 389 -22.25 -6.87 -12.67
CA MET A 389 -20.97 -6.54 -13.29
C MET A 389 -20.05 -7.78 -13.33
N LEU A 390 -19.94 -8.49 -12.21
CA LEU A 390 -19.17 -9.73 -12.16
C LEU A 390 -19.74 -10.78 -13.13
N GLU A 391 -21.09 -10.93 -13.21
CA GLU A 391 -21.72 -11.82 -14.18
C GLU A 391 -21.31 -11.50 -15.61
N SER A 392 -21.31 -10.22 -15.97
CA SER A 392 -20.91 -9.74 -17.31
C SER A 392 -19.44 -10.07 -17.61
N ILE A 393 -18.54 -9.90 -16.64
CA ILE A 393 -17.13 -10.28 -16.78
C ILE A 393 -16.98 -11.79 -16.99
N LEU A 394 -17.63 -12.60 -16.15
CA LEU A 394 -17.56 -14.07 -16.25
C LEU A 394 -18.16 -14.59 -17.57
N HIS A 395 -19.25 -13.98 -18.03
CA HIS A 395 -19.84 -14.28 -19.35
C HIS A 395 -18.88 -13.90 -20.48
N GLY A 396 -18.28 -12.71 -20.44
CA GLY A 396 -17.29 -12.27 -21.42
C GLY A 396 -16.04 -13.16 -21.46
N LEU A 397 -15.62 -13.73 -20.35
CA LEU A 397 -14.57 -14.77 -20.31
C LEU A 397 -15.01 -16.07 -21.00
N GLN A 398 -16.27 -16.49 -20.76
CA GLN A 398 -16.82 -17.67 -21.41
C GLN A 398 -16.89 -17.52 -22.93
N GLU A 399 -17.37 -16.38 -23.44
CA GLU A 399 -17.44 -16.10 -24.89
C GLU A 399 -16.05 -16.12 -25.55
N ARG A 400 -15.00 -15.82 -24.81
CA ARG A 400 -13.60 -15.84 -25.25
C ARG A 400 -12.87 -17.17 -25.02
N ASN A 401 -13.56 -18.18 -24.51
CA ASN A 401 -12.97 -19.44 -24.05
C ASN A 401 -11.84 -19.24 -23.02
N LEU A 402 -12.00 -18.29 -22.10
CA LEU A 402 -11.00 -17.92 -21.12
C LEU A 402 -11.32 -18.38 -19.68
N THR A 403 -12.47 -19.00 -19.44
CA THR A 403 -12.96 -19.41 -18.11
C THR A 403 -11.97 -20.30 -17.36
N GLU A 404 -11.27 -21.19 -18.06
CA GLU A 404 -10.28 -22.11 -17.48
C GLU A 404 -8.83 -21.66 -17.74
N ILE A 405 -8.64 -20.45 -18.23
CA ILE A 405 -7.33 -19.90 -18.61
C ILE A 405 -6.94 -18.71 -17.73
N VAL A 406 -7.91 -17.87 -17.39
CA VAL A 406 -7.71 -16.66 -16.63
C VAL A 406 -8.11 -16.88 -15.17
N ASN A 407 -7.25 -16.48 -14.24
CA ASN A 407 -7.60 -16.41 -12.84
C ASN A 407 -8.46 -15.18 -12.57
N VAL A 408 -9.53 -15.36 -11.81
CA VAL A 408 -10.35 -14.24 -11.30
C VAL A 408 -10.31 -14.26 -9.79
N VAL A 409 -9.93 -13.12 -9.21
CA VAL A 409 -9.88 -12.90 -7.76
C VAL A 409 -10.73 -11.69 -7.44
N VAL A 410 -11.75 -11.88 -6.62
CA VAL A 410 -12.65 -10.81 -6.15
C VAL A 410 -12.38 -10.60 -4.67
N VAL A 411 -12.10 -9.35 -4.31
CA VAL A 411 -11.82 -8.95 -2.94
C VAL A 411 -12.64 -7.71 -2.55
N SER A 412 -12.63 -7.37 -1.28
CA SER A 412 -12.91 -6.02 -0.79
C SER A 412 -11.82 -5.61 0.18
N ASP A 413 -11.76 -4.34 0.47
CA ASP A 413 -10.75 -3.76 1.35
C ASP A 413 -11.21 -3.71 2.81
N HIS A 414 -12.49 -3.44 3.06
CA HIS A 414 -13.13 -3.41 4.37
C HIS A 414 -14.65 -3.63 4.27
N GLY A 415 -15.31 -3.57 5.41
CA GLY A 415 -16.76 -3.54 5.52
C GLY A 415 -17.29 -2.14 5.81
N MET A 416 -18.53 -2.07 6.40
CA MET A 416 -19.23 -0.82 6.67
C MET A 416 -20.17 -0.99 7.87
N ALA A 417 -20.19 -0.01 8.78
CA ALA A 417 -21.09 0.03 9.93
C ALA A 417 -22.04 1.21 9.84
N THR A 418 -23.30 1.02 10.25
CA THR A 418 -24.27 2.10 10.32
C THR A 418 -23.92 3.08 11.45
N THR A 419 -24.13 4.38 11.22
CA THR A 419 -24.10 5.42 12.25
C THR A 419 -25.34 6.29 12.19
N ASP A 420 -25.59 7.02 13.25
CA ASP A 420 -26.67 8.02 13.35
C ASP A 420 -26.31 9.05 14.44
N VAL A 421 -27.15 10.11 14.57
CA VAL A 421 -26.93 11.20 15.54
C VAL A 421 -26.76 10.71 16.98
N SER A 422 -27.38 9.57 17.37
CA SER A 422 -27.26 9.04 18.73
C SER A 422 -25.87 8.47 19.02
N ARG A 423 -25.10 8.17 17.98
CA ARG A 423 -23.74 7.60 18.05
C ARG A 423 -22.63 8.61 17.76
N LEU A 424 -22.95 9.90 17.78
CA LEU A 424 -21.96 10.95 17.63
C LEU A 424 -21.39 11.37 19.00
N ILE A 425 -20.11 11.65 18.99
CA ILE A 425 -19.33 12.12 20.12
C ILE A 425 -18.73 13.47 19.71
N GLN A 426 -19.03 14.52 20.49
CA GLN A 426 -18.47 15.83 20.23
C GLN A 426 -17.01 15.87 20.66
N LEU A 427 -16.11 16.29 19.78
CA LEU A 427 -14.68 16.38 20.07
C LEU A 427 -14.41 17.37 21.22
N GLU A 428 -15.07 18.52 21.19
CA GLU A 428 -14.93 19.59 22.18
C GLU A 428 -15.36 19.16 23.59
N ASP A 429 -16.19 18.12 23.71
CA ASP A 429 -16.50 17.51 25.00
C ASP A 429 -15.36 16.65 25.56
N LEU A 430 -14.48 16.18 24.69
CA LEU A 430 -13.36 15.32 25.05
C LEU A 430 -12.09 16.14 25.33
N ILE A 431 -11.76 17.08 24.45
CA ILE A 431 -10.51 17.86 24.43
C ILE A 431 -10.78 19.25 23.86
N ASP A 432 -9.95 20.24 24.21
CA ASP A 432 -9.95 21.54 23.55
C ASP A 432 -9.18 21.42 22.22
N PRO A 433 -9.83 21.62 21.04
CA PRO A 433 -9.16 21.59 19.75
C PRO A 433 -7.99 22.59 19.64
N ASN A 434 -8.02 23.68 20.42
CA ASN A 434 -6.93 24.65 20.45
C ASN A 434 -5.61 24.12 21.02
N ASP A 435 -5.63 23.00 21.73
CA ASP A 435 -4.43 22.29 22.21
C ASP A 435 -3.75 21.46 21.11
N LEU A 436 -4.41 21.27 19.95
CA LEU A 436 -3.97 20.42 18.85
C LEU A 436 -3.38 21.25 17.69
N GLU A 437 -2.33 20.74 17.09
CA GLU A 437 -1.72 21.26 15.86
C GLU A 437 -2.33 20.58 14.63
N HIS A 438 -2.50 19.24 14.69
CA HIS A 438 -3.10 18.47 13.63
C HIS A 438 -4.02 17.40 14.22
N ILE A 439 -5.05 17.04 13.46
CA ILE A 439 -5.96 15.92 13.71
C ILE A 439 -5.92 15.03 12.48
N ASP A 440 -5.42 13.81 12.66
CA ASP A 440 -5.27 12.83 11.58
C ASP A 440 -6.46 11.86 11.57
N GLY A 441 -6.89 11.48 10.38
CA GLY A 441 -7.88 10.40 10.19
C GLY A 441 -9.33 10.78 10.53
N TRP A 442 -10.23 9.84 10.24
CA TRP A 442 -11.65 9.86 10.54
C TRP A 442 -12.23 8.48 10.18
N PRO A 443 -13.19 7.90 10.92
CA PRO A 443 -13.86 8.39 12.16
C PRO A 443 -13.03 8.23 13.44
N LEU A 444 -11.82 7.69 13.36
CA LEU A 444 -10.83 7.65 14.41
C LEU A 444 -9.99 8.92 14.34
N TYR A 445 -9.64 9.47 15.49
CA TYR A 445 -8.82 10.68 15.52
C TYR A 445 -7.43 10.43 16.08
N GLY A 446 -6.42 10.68 15.26
CA GLY A 446 -5.02 10.80 15.65
C GLY A 446 -4.71 12.25 16.00
N LEU A 447 -4.28 12.49 17.22
CA LEU A 447 -4.11 13.83 17.78
C LEU A 447 -2.63 14.19 17.90
N ARG A 448 -2.27 15.37 17.38
CA ARG A 448 -0.93 15.95 17.48
C ARG A 448 -0.99 17.21 18.31
N PRO A 449 -0.49 17.18 19.56
CA PRO A 449 -0.46 18.37 20.42
C PRO A 449 0.40 19.48 19.81
N LYS A 450 -0.03 20.75 19.95
CA LYS A 450 0.79 21.94 19.60
C LYS A 450 2.11 21.98 20.36
N ARG A 451 2.11 21.47 21.58
CA ARG A 451 3.30 21.34 22.42
C ARG A 451 3.50 19.88 22.79
N PRO A 452 4.60 19.27 22.39
CA PRO A 452 4.86 17.85 22.68
C PRO A 452 4.79 17.50 24.17
N GLU A 453 5.13 18.45 25.07
CA GLU A 453 5.04 18.30 26.52
C GLU A 453 3.62 18.15 27.05
N ASP A 454 2.60 18.52 26.28
CA ASP A 454 1.20 18.36 26.67
C ASP A 454 0.66 16.95 26.42
N LEU A 455 1.41 16.09 25.75
CA LEU A 455 0.95 14.75 25.36
C LEU A 455 0.42 13.93 26.55
N ASP A 456 1.18 13.85 27.64
CA ASP A 456 0.77 13.07 28.81
C ASP A 456 -0.44 13.72 29.51
N ARG A 457 -0.57 15.04 29.53
CA ARG A 457 -1.72 15.76 30.08
C ARG A 457 -2.99 15.46 29.28
N LEU A 458 -2.91 15.58 27.96
CA LEU A 458 -4.03 15.34 27.05
C LEU A 458 -4.45 13.86 27.08
N HIS A 459 -3.48 12.96 27.09
CA HIS A 459 -3.74 11.53 27.26
C HIS A 459 -4.50 11.23 28.54
N GLN A 460 -4.05 11.76 29.70
CA GLN A 460 -4.73 11.55 30.98
C GLN A 460 -6.15 12.14 30.97
N GLN A 461 -6.35 13.32 30.37
CA GLN A 461 -7.67 13.92 30.19
C GLN A 461 -8.60 13.00 29.42
N LEU A 462 -8.15 12.46 28.27
CA LEU A 462 -8.92 11.56 27.44
C LEU A 462 -9.21 10.22 28.13
N ILE A 463 -8.27 9.65 28.86
CA ILE A 463 -8.50 8.46 29.70
C ILE A 463 -9.61 8.72 30.73
N ASP A 464 -9.63 9.89 31.37
CA ASP A 464 -10.67 10.23 32.35
C ASP A 464 -12.04 10.46 31.69
N LYS A 465 -12.08 10.93 30.43
CA LYS A 465 -13.29 10.99 29.62
C LYS A 465 -13.76 9.60 29.18
N ALA A 466 -12.86 8.73 28.75
CA ALA A 466 -13.16 7.35 28.35
C ALA A 466 -13.75 6.51 29.50
N LYS A 467 -13.36 6.74 30.74
CA LYS A 467 -14.00 6.11 31.92
C LYS A 467 -15.50 6.39 32.03
N ARG A 468 -15.95 7.52 31.49
CA ARG A 468 -17.35 7.96 31.49
C ARG A 468 -18.07 7.67 30.19
N ASN A 469 -17.33 7.46 29.11
CA ASN A 469 -17.87 7.13 27.80
C ASN A 469 -17.25 5.81 27.31
N PRO A 470 -17.94 4.67 27.46
CA PRO A 470 -17.42 3.36 27.08
C PRO A 470 -17.32 3.16 25.54
N ASN A 471 -17.74 4.17 24.76
CA ASN A 471 -17.78 4.10 23.31
C ASN A 471 -16.50 4.64 22.65
N ILE A 472 -15.50 5.01 23.43
CA ILE A 472 -14.16 5.39 22.97
C ILE A 472 -13.10 4.61 23.72
N GLU A 473 -12.00 4.35 23.03
CA GLU A 473 -10.74 3.84 23.55
C GLU A 473 -9.66 4.87 23.24
N VAL A 474 -8.66 4.98 24.11
CA VAL A 474 -7.60 5.98 23.99
C VAL A 474 -6.25 5.29 24.06
N TYR A 475 -5.37 5.58 23.12
CA TYR A 475 -4.09 4.93 22.99
C TYR A 475 -2.96 5.93 22.72
N LEU A 476 -1.83 5.74 23.38
CA LEU A 476 -0.56 6.32 22.96
C LEU A 476 0.11 5.36 21.95
N ARG A 477 0.48 5.88 20.77
CA ARG A 477 1.16 5.12 19.71
C ARG A 477 2.29 4.25 20.25
N ASP A 478 3.17 4.84 21.08
CA ASP A 478 4.43 4.23 21.49
C ASP A 478 4.31 3.39 22.76
N LYS A 479 3.16 3.37 23.44
CA LYS A 479 3.01 2.70 24.75
C LYS A 479 1.99 1.57 24.76
N ASP A 480 0.77 1.84 24.31
CA ASP A 480 -0.39 0.98 24.57
C ASP A 480 -1.28 0.71 23.33
N MET A 481 -0.86 1.20 22.16
CA MET A 481 -1.50 0.81 20.90
C MET A 481 -1.53 -0.72 20.76
N PRO A 482 -2.69 -1.36 20.51
CA PRO A 482 -2.79 -2.80 20.41
C PRO A 482 -1.84 -3.38 19.37
N LYS A 483 -1.00 -4.34 19.77
CA LYS A 483 0.00 -4.94 18.85
C LYS A 483 -0.59 -5.55 17.60
N ARG A 484 -1.82 -6.08 17.66
CA ARG A 484 -2.53 -6.65 16.51
C ARG A 484 -2.89 -5.63 15.44
N TYR A 485 -2.87 -4.34 15.78
CA TYR A 485 -3.12 -3.27 14.82
C TYR A 485 -1.92 -3.03 13.88
N HIS A 486 -0.70 -3.41 14.29
CA HIS A 486 0.51 -3.07 13.53
C HIS A 486 0.52 -1.60 13.14
N PHE A 487 0.31 -0.73 14.16
CA PHE A 487 0.08 0.69 13.97
C PHE A 487 0.82 1.53 15.01
N SER A 488 2.16 1.34 15.08
CA SER A 488 3.04 2.00 16.05
C SER A 488 4.38 2.46 15.47
N ASN A 489 4.88 1.80 14.43
CA ASN A 489 6.25 1.96 13.96
C ASN A 489 6.39 2.93 12.79
N ASN A 490 5.66 4.06 12.83
CA ASN A 490 5.76 5.10 11.80
C ASN A 490 5.41 6.45 12.38
N GLU A 491 6.22 7.47 12.11
CA GLU A 491 6.00 8.85 12.60
C GLU A 491 4.78 9.53 11.96
N ARG A 492 4.30 9.02 10.83
CA ARG A 492 3.03 9.44 10.21
C ARG A 492 1.82 9.06 11.05
N ILE A 493 1.97 8.10 11.96
CA ILE A 493 0.94 7.75 12.95
C ILE A 493 1.01 8.76 14.09
N ALA A 494 -0.08 9.45 14.37
CA ALA A 494 -0.14 10.45 15.43
C ALA A 494 0.23 9.84 16.81
N PRO A 495 0.82 10.62 17.73
CA PRO A 495 1.25 10.10 19.02
C PRO A 495 0.11 9.71 19.98
N LEU A 496 -1.10 10.24 19.77
CA LEU A 496 -2.27 10.02 20.64
C LEU A 496 -3.49 9.73 19.78
N TRP A 497 -4.24 8.68 20.11
CA TRP A 497 -5.41 8.25 19.33
C TRP A 497 -6.65 8.13 20.20
N ILE A 498 -7.79 8.58 19.65
CA ILE A 498 -9.13 8.26 20.13
C ILE A 498 -9.77 7.33 19.10
N VAL A 499 -10.05 6.11 19.54
CA VAL A 499 -10.66 5.06 18.70
C VAL A 499 -12.10 4.85 19.15
N PRO A 500 -13.11 5.29 18.38
CA PRO A 500 -14.50 5.05 18.71
C PRO A 500 -14.88 3.59 18.48
N LYS A 501 -15.84 3.09 19.23
CA LYS A 501 -16.47 1.78 19.00
C LYS A 501 -17.16 1.79 17.64
N THR A 502 -17.20 0.60 17.00
CA THR A 502 -17.80 0.44 15.67
C THR A 502 -19.20 1.05 15.57
N GLY A 503 -19.39 1.90 14.56
CA GLY A 503 -20.61 2.67 14.34
C GLY A 503 -20.69 3.98 15.10
N TRP A 504 -19.75 4.31 15.99
CA TRP A 504 -19.64 5.62 16.63
C TRP A 504 -18.69 6.52 15.84
N ALA A 505 -18.97 7.82 15.79
CA ALA A 505 -18.10 8.80 15.16
C ALA A 505 -17.80 9.96 16.09
N ILE A 506 -16.58 10.49 15.98
CA ILE A 506 -16.19 11.73 16.62
C ILE A 506 -16.38 12.83 15.58
N VAL A 507 -16.98 13.94 15.98
CA VAL A 507 -17.24 15.10 15.13
C VAL A 507 -16.88 16.37 15.86
N THR A 508 -16.43 17.39 15.13
CA THR A 508 -16.29 18.76 15.65
C THR A 508 -17.63 19.48 15.63
N LYS A 509 -17.77 20.56 16.40
CA LYS A 509 -18.99 21.37 16.38
C LYS A 509 -19.26 22.03 15.04
N ASP A 510 -18.20 22.34 14.30
CA ASP A 510 -18.29 22.96 12.98
C ASP A 510 -18.77 21.94 11.94
N GLU A 511 -18.38 20.67 12.06
CA GLU A 511 -18.92 19.60 11.21
C GLU A 511 -20.38 19.25 11.57
N PHE A 512 -20.68 19.08 12.84
CA PHE A 512 -22.02 18.75 13.33
C PHE A 512 -22.13 19.00 14.84
N ASP A 513 -22.97 19.98 15.23
CA ASP A 513 -23.30 20.23 16.64
C ASP A 513 -24.27 19.13 17.12
N VAL A 514 -23.74 18.20 17.87
CA VAL A 514 -24.47 16.97 18.29
C VAL A 514 -25.67 17.30 19.18
N GLU A 515 -25.59 18.32 20.04
CA GLU A 515 -26.69 18.73 20.92
C GLU A 515 -27.81 19.32 20.10
N LYS A 516 -27.53 20.30 19.24
CA LYS A 516 -28.52 20.91 18.36
C LYS A 516 -29.11 19.92 17.37
N GLY A 517 -28.30 19.06 16.77
CA GLY A 517 -28.76 18.04 15.84
C GLY A 517 -29.77 17.08 16.49
N ARG A 518 -29.54 16.70 17.76
CA ARG A 518 -30.47 15.88 18.53
C ARG A 518 -31.77 16.61 18.86
N GLU A 519 -31.66 17.88 19.25
CA GLU A 519 -32.85 18.73 19.54
C GLU A 519 -33.68 18.96 18.31
N ASN A 520 -33.07 19.23 17.17
CA ASN A 520 -33.75 19.49 15.91
C ASN A 520 -34.30 18.23 15.23
N GLY A 521 -33.79 17.05 15.59
CA GLY A 521 -34.03 15.79 14.88
C GLY A 521 -33.33 15.73 13.53
N ASP A 522 -32.13 16.37 13.43
CA ASP A 522 -31.35 16.42 12.21
C ASP A 522 -30.80 15.00 11.86
N VAL A 523 -30.65 14.77 10.59
CA VAL A 523 -30.05 13.52 10.07
C VAL A 523 -28.56 13.72 9.87
N TYR A 524 -27.76 12.89 10.49
CA TYR A 524 -26.32 12.92 10.28
C TYR A 524 -25.92 12.19 8.99
N HIS A 525 -25.05 12.78 8.23
CA HIS A 525 -24.36 12.18 7.10
C HIS A 525 -22.84 12.22 7.36
N PRO A 526 -22.14 11.12 7.01
CA PRO A 526 -22.59 9.89 6.34
C PRO A 526 -23.40 8.94 7.23
N ARG A 527 -24.20 8.09 6.57
CA ARG A 527 -25.06 7.09 7.24
C ARG A 527 -24.32 5.78 7.56
N GLY A 528 -23.22 5.53 6.87
CA GLY A 528 -22.32 4.40 7.08
C GLY A 528 -20.91 4.85 7.25
N LEU A 529 -20.14 4.12 8.07
CA LEU A 529 -18.76 4.41 8.42
C LEU A 529 -17.93 3.13 8.50
N HIS A 530 -16.65 3.27 8.25
CA HIS A 530 -15.63 2.23 8.40
C HIS A 530 -14.33 2.84 8.96
N GLY A 531 -13.29 2.05 9.22
CA GLY A 531 -12.04 2.53 9.82
C GLY A 531 -11.75 1.92 11.19
N TYR A 532 -12.73 1.22 11.75
CA TYR A 532 -12.70 0.67 13.12
C TYR A 532 -11.74 -0.52 13.25
N ASP A 533 -11.79 -1.15 14.42
CA ASP A 533 -11.07 -2.39 14.70
C ASP A 533 -11.28 -3.42 13.57
N HIS A 534 -10.18 -3.82 12.94
CA HIS A 534 -10.18 -4.69 11.76
C HIS A 534 -10.71 -6.12 12.04
N GLU A 535 -10.71 -6.57 13.31
CA GLU A 535 -11.29 -7.87 13.70
C GLU A 535 -12.81 -7.82 13.86
N HIS A 536 -13.37 -6.59 13.97
CA HIS A 536 -14.82 -6.44 14.17
C HIS A 536 -15.61 -6.99 12.99
N PRO A 537 -16.69 -7.79 13.21
CA PRO A 537 -17.46 -8.41 12.14
C PRO A 537 -17.96 -7.46 11.05
N LEU A 538 -18.31 -6.22 11.38
CA LEU A 538 -18.78 -5.23 10.42
C LEU A 538 -17.66 -4.64 9.55
N MET A 539 -16.38 -4.89 9.89
CA MET A 539 -15.22 -4.47 9.09
C MET A 539 -14.70 -5.59 8.18
N ARG A 540 -15.21 -6.81 8.31
CA ARG A 540 -14.75 -7.96 7.54
C ARG A 540 -14.98 -7.79 6.05
N ALA A 541 -13.94 -8.04 5.29
CA ALA A 541 -13.86 -8.02 3.84
C ALA A 541 -14.10 -9.42 3.24
N ILE A 542 -14.10 -9.51 1.90
CA ILE A 542 -14.22 -10.76 1.16
C ILE A 542 -12.94 -11.10 0.40
N PHE A 543 -12.75 -12.39 0.15
CA PHE A 543 -11.82 -12.93 -0.83
C PHE A 543 -12.47 -14.14 -1.49
N VAL A 544 -12.54 -14.16 -2.81
CA VAL A 544 -13.01 -15.31 -3.59
C VAL A 544 -12.14 -15.45 -4.82
N ALA A 545 -11.66 -16.66 -5.09
CA ALA A 545 -10.76 -16.91 -6.21
C ALA A 545 -11.14 -18.15 -7.00
N ARG A 546 -10.92 -18.11 -8.32
CA ARG A 546 -11.07 -19.22 -9.25
C ARG A 546 -10.10 -19.07 -10.42
N GLY A 547 -9.65 -20.18 -10.95
CA GLY A 547 -8.82 -20.24 -12.17
C GLY A 547 -7.71 -21.27 -12.05
N PRO A 548 -6.86 -21.40 -13.07
CA PRO A 548 -5.82 -22.43 -13.14
C PRO A 548 -4.78 -22.37 -12.02
N ALA A 549 -4.56 -21.20 -11.41
CA ALA A 549 -3.66 -21.06 -10.26
C ALA A 549 -4.28 -21.54 -8.94
N PHE A 550 -5.58 -21.82 -8.92
CA PHE A 550 -6.34 -22.32 -7.77
C PHE A 550 -6.86 -23.75 -8.03
N PRO A 551 -5.98 -24.78 -8.10
CA PRO A 551 -6.33 -26.15 -8.48
C PRO A 551 -7.01 -26.88 -7.32
N HIS A 552 -8.11 -26.34 -6.79
CA HIS A 552 -8.85 -26.86 -5.66
C HIS A 552 -10.18 -27.44 -6.08
N GLU A 553 -10.72 -28.33 -5.24
CA GLU A 553 -12.09 -28.80 -5.40
C GLU A 553 -13.05 -27.59 -5.34
N ALA A 554 -14.09 -27.62 -6.15
CA ALA A 554 -15.13 -26.60 -6.14
C ALA A 554 -15.72 -26.45 -4.72
N ASN A 555 -16.10 -25.23 -4.35
CA ASN A 555 -16.63 -24.88 -3.03
C ASN A 555 -15.62 -25.07 -1.87
N SER A 556 -14.31 -25.06 -2.16
CA SER A 556 -13.28 -25.17 -1.14
C SER A 556 -13.26 -23.98 -0.20
N ARG A 557 -13.14 -24.26 1.09
CA ARG A 557 -13.01 -23.25 2.13
C ARG A 557 -11.59 -23.25 2.70
N VAL A 558 -11.01 -22.06 2.87
CA VAL A 558 -9.76 -21.84 3.61
C VAL A 558 -10.02 -21.13 4.94
N GLU A 559 -9.04 -21.16 5.84
CA GLU A 559 -9.12 -20.34 7.05
C GLU A 559 -9.13 -18.85 6.69
N PRO A 560 -9.84 -18.02 7.47
CA PRO A 560 -9.76 -16.57 7.33
C PRO A 560 -8.30 -16.08 7.47
N PHE A 561 -7.91 -15.15 6.63
CA PHE A 561 -6.58 -14.52 6.62
C PHE A 561 -6.70 -13.01 6.47
N GLN A 562 -5.60 -12.32 6.69
CA GLN A 562 -5.55 -10.87 6.58
C GLN A 562 -5.13 -10.44 5.17
N ASN A 563 -5.56 -9.27 4.75
CA ASN A 563 -5.36 -8.75 3.39
C ASN A 563 -3.89 -8.54 2.98
N ILE A 564 -2.95 -8.53 3.93
CA ILE A 564 -1.50 -8.56 3.67
C ILE A 564 -1.06 -9.78 2.84
N GLU A 565 -1.85 -10.86 2.88
CA GLU A 565 -1.53 -12.10 2.17
C GLU A 565 -1.81 -12.01 0.66
N LEU A 566 -2.65 -11.07 0.23
CA LEU A 566 -3.11 -10.97 -1.15
C LEU A 566 -1.96 -10.74 -2.13
N TYR A 567 -1.00 -9.90 -1.78
CA TYR A 567 0.15 -9.59 -2.62
C TYR A 567 0.91 -10.85 -3.06
N ASN A 568 1.23 -11.72 -2.11
CA ASN A 568 1.93 -12.98 -2.38
C ASN A 568 1.08 -13.92 -3.25
N ILE A 569 -0.22 -14.04 -2.93
CA ILE A 569 -1.15 -14.88 -3.68
C ILE A 569 -1.21 -14.44 -5.15
N ILE A 570 -1.35 -13.13 -5.42
CA ILE A 570 -1.42 -12.63 -6.79
C ILE A 570 -0.07 -12.78 -7.51
N CYS A 571 1.06 -12.52 -6.86
CA CYS A 571 2.38 -12.80 -7.44
C CYS A 571 2.49 -14.25 -7.92
N ASP A 572 2.05 -15.20 -7.09
CA ASP A 572 2.07 -16.63 -7.44
C ASP A 572 1.16 -16.94 -8.64
N THR A 573 -0.02 -16.30 -8.76
CA THR A 573 -0.94 -16.54 -9.88
C THR A 573 -0.39 -16.16 -11.24
N ILE A 574 0.50 -15.18 -11.29
CA ILE A 574 1.13 -14.69 -12.54
C ILE A 574 2.60 -15.11 -12.68
N GLY A 575 3.09 -15.90 -11.72
CA GLY A 575 4.41 -16.52 -11.77
C GLY A 575 5.58 -15.56 -11.54
N ILE A 576 5.39 -14.52 -10.73
CA ILE A 576 6.45 -13.57 -10.33
C ILE A 576 6.87 -13.78 -8.87
N GLU A 577 8.10 -13.40 -8.55
CA GLU A 577 8.62 -13.46 -7.19
C GLU A 577 8.18 -12.22 -6.41
N PRO A 578 7.49 -12.38 -5.28
CA PRO A 578 7.10 -11.25 -4.44
C PRO A 578 8.31 -10.58 -3.80
N MET A 579 8.26 -9.27 -3.64
CA MET A 579 9.23 -8.54 -2.82
C MET A 579 9.03 -8.87 -1.33
N PRO A 580 10.05 -8.70 -0.49
CA PRO A 580 9.92 -8.89 0.95
C PRO A 580 8.74 -8.09 1.52
N ASN A 581 7.84 -8.76 2.22
CA ASN A 581 6.61 -8.19 2.77
C ASN A 581 6.20 -8.87 4.07
N ASN A 582 5.03 -8.54 4.62
CA ASN A 582 4.53 -9.10 5.88
C ASN A 582 3.67 -10.36 5.66
N GLY A 583 3.21 -10.62 4.45
CA GLY A 583 2.43 -11.82 4.11
C GLY A 583 3.27 -13.09 4.12
N THR A 584 2.63 -14.20 4.39
CA THR A 584 3.26 -15.53 4.53
C THR A 584 2.61 -16.60 3.67
N LEU A 585 1.37 -16.39 3.23
CA LEU A 585 0.67 -17.36 2.40
C LEU A 585 1.24 -17.37 0.98
N ARG A 586 1.32 -18.58 0.44
CA ARG A 586 1.73 -18.85 -0.94
C ARG A 586 0.78 -19.91 -1.55
N LEU A 587 0.67 -19.90 -2.86
CA LEU A 587 -0.09 -20.92 -3.56
C LEU A 587 0.64 -22.29 -3.57
N PRO A 588 -0.09 -23.41 -3.56
CA PRO A 588 -1.55 -23.51 -3.43
C PRO A 588 -2.05 -23.26 -2.01
N LEU A 589 -3.20 -22.61 -1.89
CA LEU A 589 -3.87 -22.43 -0.60
C LEU A 589 -4.23 -23.80 0.00
N LYS A 590 -4.35 -23.88 1.34
CA LYS A 590 -4.68 -25.13 2.04
C LYS A 590 -6.15 -25.14 2.45
N PRO A 591 -7.02 -25.90 1.74
CA PRO A 591 -8.42 -26.02 2.14
C PRO A 591 -8.56 -26.67 3.51
N VAL A 592 -9.51 -26.18 4.30
CA VAL A 592 -9.89 -26.75 5.61
C VAL A 592 -11.23 -27.46 5.54
N GLY A 593 -11.81 -27.59 4.35
CA GLY A 593 -13.08 -28.24 4.06
C GLY A 593 -13.81 -27.56 2.91
N LEU A 594 -15.10 -27.83 2.81
CA LEU A 594 -16.00 -27.20 1.86
C LEU A 594 -16.89 -26.19 2.60
N HIS A 595 -17.47 -25.24 1.88
CA HIS A 595 -18.59 -24.47 2.42
C HIS A 595 -19.79 -25.42 2.53
N THR A 596 -20.24 -25.67 3.74
CA THR A 596 -21.48 -26.42 4.00
C THR A 596 -22.67 -25.50 3.78
N ASP A 597 -23.82 -26.10 3.45
CA ASP A 597 -25.09 -25.42 3.15
C ASP A 597 -25.40 -24.20 4.04
N PRO A 598 -26.25 -23.28 3.58
CA PRO A 598 -26.19 -21.85 3.87
C PRO A 598 -25.91 -21.59 5.34
N GLU A 599 -24.69 -21.27 5.65
CA GLU A 599 -24.33 -20.80 6.96
C GLU A 599 -25.22 -19.61 7.26
N THR A 600 -26.16 -19.82 8.17
CA THR A 600 -26.77 -18.66 8.84
C THR A 600 -25.68 -17.70 9.20
N PRO A 601 -25.79 -16.41 8.86
CA PRO A 601 -24.79 -15.41 9.26
C PRO A 601 -24.45 -15.69 10.71
N PRO A 602 -23.17 -15.79 11.07
CA PRO A 602 -22.81 -16.10 12.45
C PRO A 602 -23.59 -15.14 13.33
N ASN A 603 -24.32 -15.67 14.34
CA ASN A 603 -25.10 -14.91 15.33
C ASN A 603 -24.27 -13.87 16.10
N VAL A 604 -23.10 -13.54 15.64
CA VAL A 604 -22.07 -12.70 16.24
C VAL A 604 -21.99 -11.33 15.56
N THR A 605 -22.72 -11.09 14.45
CA THR A 605 -22.75 -9.75 13.86
C THR A 605 -23.60 -8.87 14.79
N PRO A 606 -23.03 -7.86 15.45
CA PRO A 606 -23.82 -6.92 16.23
C PRO A 606 -24.89 -6.35 15.33
N ALA A 607 -26.15 -6.36 15.77
CA ALA A 607 -27.22 -5.76 15.00
C ALA A 607 -26.86 -4.30 14.72
N ASP A 608 -26.76 -3.93 13.44
CA ASP A 608 -26.71 -2.52 13.08
C ASP A 608 -27.94 -1.83 13.68
N PRO A 609 -27.82 -0.59 14.16
CA PRO A 609 -28.99 0.14 14.62
C PRO A 609 -29.99 0.21 13.47
N VAL A 610 -31.23 -0.17 13.75
CA VAL A 610 -32.32 -0.03 12.80
C VAL A 610 -32.59 1.45 12.62
N GLU A 611 -32.64 1.94 11.38
CA GLU A 611 -32.94 3.33 11.11
C GLU A 611 -34.32 3.71 11.71
N THR A 612 -34.38 4.85 12.39
CA THR A 612 -35.57 5.31 13.08
C THR A 612 -36.77 5.51 12.13
N SER A 613 -36.52 5.76 10.83
CA SER A 613 -37.52 5.86 9.78
C SER A 613 -38.25 4.55 9.47
N SER A 614 -37.62 3.39 9.70
CA SER A 614 -38.27 2.08 9.51
C SER A 614 -39.21 1.69 10.67
N ILE A 615 -39.00 2.25 11.85
CA ILE A 615 -39.85 1.99 13.02
C ILE A 615 -41.24 2.60 12.82
N LEU A 616 -41.35 3.79 12.22
CA LEU A 616 -42.65 4.42 11.92
C LEU A 616 -43.42 3.61 10.85
N ALA A 617 -42.77 3.11 9.83
CA ALA A 617 -43.40 2.28 8.80
C ALA A 617 -43.81 0.90 9.37
N SER A 618 -42.99 0.29 10.23
CA SER A 618 -43.33 -1.00 10.87
C SER A 618 -44.47 -0.87 11.91
N THR A 619 -44.52 0.24 12.64
CA THR A 619 -45.58 0.49 13.62
C THR A 619 -46.93 0.76 12.93
N VAL A 620 -46.92 1.43 11.77
CA VAL A 620 -48.13 1.66 10.96
C VAL A 620 -48.59 0.32 10.35
N LEU A 621 -47.70 -0.53 9.83
CA LEU A 621 -48.04 -1.84 9.29
C LEU A 621 -48.62 -2.81 10.37
N THR A 622 -48.06 -2.80 11.58
CA THR A 622 -48.59 -3.61 12.69
C THR A 622 -49.92 -3.09 13.18
N SER A 623 -50.17 -1.78 13.14
CA SER A 623 -51.51 -1.22 13.48
C SER A 623 -52.59 -1.57 12.46
N PHE A 624 -52.24 -1.68 11.16
CA PHE A 624 -53.20 -2.14 10.13
C PHE A 624 -53.41 -3.65 10.18
N ALA A 625 -52.41 -4.46 10.53
CA ALA A 625 -52.56 -5.91 10.67
C ALA A 625 -53.41 -6.32 11.88
N SER A 626 -53.44 -5.53 12.97
CA SER A 626 -54.25 -5.80 14.13
C SER A 626 -55.72 -5.38 13.97
N LEU A 627 -56.05 -4.57 12.98
CA LEU A 627 -57.43 -4.19 12.59
C LEU A 627 -58.08 -5.17 11.61
N ALA A 628 -57.28 -6.01 10.92
CA ALA A 628 -57.76 -6.98 9.93
C ALA A 628 -58.10 -8.37 10.52
N THR A 629 -57.78 -8.62 11.80
CA THR A 629 -57.98 -9.93 12.45
C THR A 629 -59.27 -10.04 13.26
N SER A 630 -60.18 -9.08 13.21
CA SER A 630 -61.44 -9.11 13.97
C SER A 630 -62.72 -9.33 13.12
N ALA A 631 -62.59 -9.73 11.85
CA ALA A 631 -63.75 -10.05 11.02
C ALA A 631 -63.48 -11.18 10.08
N SER A 632 -63.57 -12.43 10.52
CA SER A 632 -63.99 -13.58 9.68
C SER A 632 -64.26 -14.79 10.55
N GLY A 633 -65.53 -15.02 10.77
CA GLY A 633 -66.03 -16.38 10.91
C GLY A 633 -66.85 -16.70 9.65
N LEU A 634 -66.61 -17.91 9.13
CA LEU A 634 -67.48 -18.79 8.34
C LEU A 634 -66.97 -19.20 6.96
N ASP A 635 -66.61 -20.50 6.94
CA ASP A 635 -66.83 -21.56 5.92
C ASP A 635 -66.22 -21.50 4.52
N ASP A 636 -65.36 -22.48 4.29
CA ASP A 636 -64.95 -23.18 3.05
C ASP A 636 -66.14 -23.85 2.29
N PRO A 637 -66.07 -24.32 1.02
CA PRO A 637 -64.92 -24.81 0.24
C PRO A 637 -64.95 -24.68 -1.32
N MET A 638 -63.86 -25.13 -1.95
CA MET A 638 -63.69 -25.81 -3.26
C MET A 638 -63.46 -25.03 -4.55
N SER A 639 -62.22 -25.21 -4.99
CA SER A 639 -61.70 -25.63 -6.33
C SER A 639 -62.00 -24.83 -7.61
N SER A 640 -60.96 -24.61 -8.31
CA SER A 640 -60.66 -24.89 -9.73
C SER A 640 -60.49 -23.74 -10.72
N PHE A 641 -59.43 -23.95 -11.52
CA PHE A 641 -59.20 -23.55 -12.90
C PHE A 641 -58.54 -22.20 -13.26
N LEU A 642 -57.32 -22.35 -13.72
CA LEU A 642 -56.60 -21.66 -14.81
C LEU A 642 -57.49 -20.88 -15.79
N GLN A 643 -57.12 -19.63 -16.09
CA GLN A 643 -56.93 -19.13 -17.46
C GLN A 643 -56.31 -17.76 -17.47
N ILE A 644 -55.25 -17.62 -18.29
CA ILE A 644 -54.61 -16.37 -18.71
C ILE A 644 -55.38 -15.82 -19.92
N PRO A 645 -55.61 -14.54 -20.05
CA PRO A 645 -55.81 -13.88 -21.34
C PRO A 645 -54.79 -12.76 -21.59
N PRO A 646 -54.64 -12.33 -22.87
CA PRO A 646 -53.42 -11.80 -23.39
C PRO A 646 -53.27 -10.28 -23.31
N VAL A 647 -52.03 -9.85 -23.47
CA VAL A 647 -51.49 -8.51 -23.60
C VAL A 647 -52.21 -7.68 -24.66
N THR A 648 -52.63 -6.48 -24.27
CA THR A 648 -52.79 -5.34 -25.19
C THR A 648 -52.07 -4.13 -24.64
N THR A 649 -51.11 -3.65 -25.42
CA THR A 649 -50.44 -2.36 -25.25
C THR A 649 -51.37 -1.20 -25.45
N PRO A 650 -51.20 -0.11 -24.69
CA PRO A 650 -51.39 1.21 -25.25
C PRO A 650 -50.16 2.10 -25.07
N THR A 651 -49.74 2.63 -26.18
CA THR A 651 -48.86 3.77 -26.32
C THR A 651 -49.47 5.02 -25.69
N THR A 652 -48.77 5.63 -24.72
CA THR A 652 -48.93 7.09 -24.48
C THR A 652 -47.72 7.64 -23.72
N SER A 653 -47.08 8.60 -24.37
CA SER A 653 -46.35 9.80 -23.92
C SER A 653 -45.71 9.80 -22.54
N ALA A 654 -44.39 9.90 -22.56
CA ALA A 654 -43.52 10.20 -21.43
C ALA A 654 -43.78 11.60 -20.85
N PRO A 655 -43.79 11.75 -19.54
CA PRO A 655 -43.59 13.05 -18.88
C PRO A 655 -42.09 13.38 -18.83
N PRO A 656 -41.72 14.66 -18.66
CA PRO A 656 -40.33 15.10 -18.77
C PRO A 656 -39.49 14.58 -17.63
N ALA A 657 -38.27 14.15 -17.96
CA ALA A 657 -37.25 13.72 -17.02
C ALA A 657 -36.93 14.87 -16.05
N SER A 658 -37.19 14.68 -14.78
CA SER A 658 -36.52 15.42 -13.72
C SER A 658 -35.12 14.86 -13.62
N SER A 659 -34.12 15.64 -14.02
CA SER A 659 -32.72 15.38 -13.79
C SER A 659 -32.45 15.47 -12.29
N SER A 660 -32.49 14.34 -11.59
CA SER A 660 -31.77 14.18 -10.33
C SER A 660 -30.34 13.80 -10.71
N THR A 661 -29.47 14.78 -10.78
CA THR A 661 -28.02 14.56 -10.71
C THR A 661 -27.77 13.85 -9.38
N SER A 662 -27.47 12.57 -9.43
CA SER A 662 -26.88 11.86 -8.30
C SER A 662 -25.49 12.43 -8.13
N GLU A 663 -25.30 13.33 -7.17
CA GLU A 663 -23.98 13.75 -6.75
C GLU A 663 -23.19 12.48 -6.39
N SER A 664 -21.98 12.33 -6.96
CA SER A 664 -21.12 11.22 -6.62
C SER A 664 -20.66 11.39 -5.16
N TRP A 665 -20.36 10.29 -4.45
CA TRP A 665 -19.86 10.39 -3.09
C TRP A 665 -18.55 11.22 -3.01
N TRP A 666 -17.80 11.33 -4.12
CA TRP A 666 -16.67 12.23 -4.28
C TRP A 666 -17.09 13.69 -4.24
N GLU A 667 -18.17 14.04 -4.90
CA GLU A 667 -18.73 15.41 -4.81
C GLU A 667 -19.20 15.71 -3.40
N TRP A 668 -19.78 14.72 -2.71
CA TRP A 668 -20.13 14.86 -1.30
C TRP A 668 -18.87 14.97 -0.40
N LEU A 669 -17.82 14.15 -0.65
CA LEU A 669 -16.55 14.23 0.09
C LEU A 669 -15.75 15.49 -0.26
N THR A 670 -15.75 15.94 -1.51
CA THR A 670 -15.12 17.20 -1.90
C THR A 670 -15.88 18.39 -1.29
N HIS A 671 -17.21 18.35 -1.24
CA HIS A 671 -18.00 19.34 -0.50
C HIS A 671 -17.67 19.37 1.00
N LYS A 672 -17.36 18.21 1.58
CA LYS A 672 -16.91 18.13 2.96
C LYS A 672 -15.46 18.64 3.11
N ALA A 673 -14.61 18.37 2.12
CA ALA A 673 -13.27 18.92 2.04
C ALA A 673 -13.26 20.45 1.88
N ASP A 674 -14.12 20.96 1.01
CA ASP A 674 -14.31 22.41 0.82
C ASP A 674 -14.75 23.10 2.11
N ASN A 675 -15.60 22.45 2.91
CA ASN A 675 -16.00 22.97 4.22
C ASN A 675 -14.86 22.95 5.24
N VAL A 676 -13.93 22.00 5.15
CA VAL A 676 -12.73 21.95 5.99
C VAL A 676 -11.73 23.01 5.54
N GLU A 677 -11.61 23.25 4.25
CA GLU A 677 -10.76 24.29 3.68
C GLU A 677 -11.27 25.69 4.05
N ASP A 678 -12.56 25.95 3.96
CA ASP A 678 -13.21 27.18 4.44
C ASP A 678 -13.01 27.35 5.96
N TRP A 679 -13.10 26.28 6.74
CA TRP A 679 -12.84 26.31 8.17
C TRP A 679 -11.35 26.60 8.48
N VAL A 680 -10.41 26.00 7.75
CA VAL A 680 -8.97 26.26 7.90
C VAL A 680 -8.65 27.70 7.48
N GLU A 681 -9.22 28.19 6.40
CA GLU A 681 -9.04 29.61 5.99
C GLU A 681 -9.66 30.57 7.00
N GLU A 682 -10.83 30.28 7.52
CA GLU A 682 -11.48 31.11 8.53
C GLU A 682 -10.74 31.04 9.88
N PHE A 683 -10.23 29.87 10.26
CA PHE A 683 -9.36 29.66 11.42
C PHE A 683 -8.02 30.41 11.28
N LEU A 684 -7.36 30.31 10.13
CA LEU A 684 -6.11 31.03 9.85
C LEU A 684 -6.34 32.56 9.83
N ASN A 685 -7.44 33.01 9.25
CA ASN A 685 -7.78 34.44 9.20
C ASN A 685 -8.19 35.03 10.55
N SER A 686 -8.78 34.21 11.43
CA SER A 686 -9.20 34.64 12.77
C SER A 686 -8.08 34.64 13.81
N HIS A 687 -6.99 33.88 13.59
CA HIS A 687 -5.92 33.69 14.59
C HIS A 687 -4.53 34.18 14.18
N MET A 688 -4.36 34.72 12.93
CA MET A 688 -3.13 35.44 12.58
C MET A 688 -3.23 36.92 12.99
N PRO A 689 -2.25 37.51 13.73
CA PRO A 689 -2.22 38.93 14.00
C PRO A 689 -2.08 39.72 12.70
N GLY A 690 -3.06 40.58 12.41
CA GLY A 690 -3.21 41.31 11.17
C GLY A 690 -1.91 42.02 10.74
N LYS A 691 -1.53 41.83 9.49
CA LYS A 691 -0.64 42.69 8.76
C LYS A 691 -1.35 44.05 8.65
N GLY A 692 -0.87 45.01 9.45
CA GLY A 692 -1.38 46.41 9.41
C GLY A 692 -1.23 46.99 8.01
N ASP A 693 -2.31 47.51 7.50
CA ASP A 693 -2.34 48.32 6.28
C ASP A 693 -1.43 49.56 6.42
N PRO A 694 -0.63 49.92 5.41
CA PRO A 694 0.11 51.17 5.40
C PRO A 694 -0.91 52.32 5.18
N LYS A 695 -1.09 53.13 6.22
CA LYS A 695 -1.86 54.36 6.17
C LYS A 695 -1.38 55.27 5.03
N SER A 696 -2.27 55.57 4.11
CA SER A 696 -2.16 56.71 3.20
C SER A 696 -2.23 58.00 3.99
N THR A 697 -1.20 58.80 3.90
CA THR A 697 -1.20 60.19 4.35
C THR A 697 -1.96 61.05 3.34
N PRO A 698 -2.84 61.96 3.76
CA PRO A 698 -3.39 63.00 2.89
C PRO A 698 -2.47 64.19 2.79
N SER A 699 -2.33 64.68 1.59
CA SER A 699 -1.72 65.98 1.25
C SER A 699 -2.55 67.18 1.70
#